data_c7f88aaee3df487e1b6ed12c0de2c760
#
_entry.id   c7f88aaee3df487e1b6ed12c0de2c760
#
_cell.length_a   1.000
_cell.length_b   1.000
_cell.length_c   1.000
_cell.angle_alpha   90.00
_cell.angle_beta   90.00
_cell.angle_gamma   90.00
#
_symmetry.space_group_name_H-M   'P 1'
#
loop_
_entity.id
_entity.type
_entity.pdbx_description
1 polymer ?
#
loop_
_entity_poly.entity_id
_entity_poly.type
_entity_poly.pdbx_seq_one_letter_code
_entity_poly.pdbx_strand_id
1 'polypeptide(L)'
;MKFLNKVKKIMLSKRIKSCLKKIKEFIIKYKYIILMCLPFVLIDLFTFLLGSSVGYVNYRFYAPLLFDLIYIGLFVGISVNSNKIASRVSYLVFGIIFIIIFLVNNVYFSLTKTFFDFRLMESASEGAPYFLDTLKNCNIFVYICFIIIIVTFIIGYKNIPIKKKSNYKNIGIVICSFVILHLFIPVTLGHENKELTWSSWKNPRNIYISFNDNNKSMKISGIYEYSIRNFYMTFLKTKEQENQEDIVFLDESYALKESNKNKYTGKFKGNNIIFLQLEGIDKWLVTEEDTPTLYNMMNHSYNFTNHYSYYNGGGSTFNSEFAVNTGYITPLSYNKNAYTFNKNNFPNSMAHIFKNLGYSVNAFHMNSGEYYSRKVNYLNWGYDNYYGLIDMFDYKDKSYELDRELILNEDFSKLMFPDEGNFVDYIITYSAHMPFTNTKGVCKMLYNEDVDKKIEEMNSEIENEDEKIKSLDFVEMSEEECARRQAKETDYMVSLLLDKLREKDLLDNTVIVAYADHYLYTIEDQSILAKYKETDNNLINNTPFFIWKDGMKKKTINKVTSQLNILPTVLNLFGINYNQNDYIQTDALDSDYEPMVFFSDYSWYDGNAYVYQGEVTNGKSISDEELENKNYFITRITKKNDLTLKFDYFKKNK
;
A
#
# COMPACT_ATOMS: atom_id res chain seq x y z
N MET A 1 1.87 57.32 -14.48
CA MET A 1 0.93 57.42 -15.63
C MET A 1 1.61 57.53 -17.00
N LYS A 2 2.56 58.43 -17.25
CA LYS A 2 3.26 58.55 -18.56
C LYS A 2 4.08 57.28 -18.96
N PHE A 3 4.68 56.56 -18.02
CA PHE A 3 5.42 55.33 -18.28
C PHE A 3 4.51 54.15 -18.66
N LEU A 4 3.39 53.98 -17.94
CA LEU A 4 2.39 52.94 -18.26
C LEU A 4 1.71 53.18 -19.63
N ASN A 5 1.52 54.43 -20.02
CA ASN A 5 1.00 54.77 -21.35
C ASN A 5 2.04 54.57 -22.47
N LYS A 6 3.31 54.73 -22.18
CA LYS A 6 4.40 54.42 -23.13
C LYS A 6 4.57 52.91 -23.32
N VAL A 7 4.45 52.12 -22.25
CA VAL A 7 4.46 50.64 -22.29
C VAL A 7 3.23 50.11 -23.03
N LYS A 8 2.03 50.65 -22.78
CA LYS A 8 0.83 50.32 -23.58
C LYS A 8 0.96 50.65 -25.08
N LYS A 9 1.68 51.72 -25.42
CA LYS A 9 1.91 52.12 -26.83
C LYS A 9 2.99 51.25 -27.51
N ILE A 10 3.94 50.71 -26.78
CA ILE A 10 5.00 49.81 -27.28
C ILE A 10 4.46 48.38 -27.44
N MET A 11 3.57 47.92 -26.59
CA MET A 11 2.94 46.57 -26.67
C MET A 11 2.03 46.35 -27.87
N LEU A 12 1.66 47.39 -28.63
CA LEU A 12 0.81 47.27 -29.78
C LEU A 12 1.48 47.73 -31.08
N SER A 13 2.69 47.20 -31.38
CA SER A 13 3.27 47.37 -32.73
C SER A 13 2.27 46.83 -33.78
N LYS A 14 2.26 47.40 -34.97
CA LYS A 14 1.41 46.92 -36.08
C LYS A 14 1.51 45.40 -36.31
N ARG A 15 2.71 44.79 -36.06
CA ARG A 15 2.93 43.34 -36.16
C ARG A 15 2.17 42.56 -35.07
N ILE A 16 2.17 43.01 -33.82
CA ILE A 16 1.44 42.36 -32.71
C ILE A 16 -0.08 42.46 -32.97
N LYS A 17 -0.58 43.63 -33.41
CA LYS A 17 -1.99 43.78 -33.78
C LYS A 17 -2.38 42.87 -34.95
N SER A 18 -1.56 42.75 -35.98
CA SER A 18 -1.78 41.83 -37.09
C SER A 18 -1.76 40.35 -36.64
N CYS A 19 -0.83 39.96 -35.76
CA CYS A 19 -0.76 38.63 -35.19
C CYS A 19 -2.02 38.32 -34.35
N LEU A 20 -2.42 39.21 -33.45
CA LEU A 20 -3.61 39.07 -32.65
C LEU A 20 -4.89 38.99 -33.50
N LYS A 21 -4.96 39.75 -34.59
CA LYS A 21 -6.07 39.65 -35.55
C LYS A 21 -6.12 38.29 -36.23
N LYS A 22 -5.00 37.76 -36.70
CA LYS A 22 -4.91 36.40 -37.28
C LYS A 22 -5.27 35.31 -36.28
N ILE A 23 -4.82 35.43 -35.04
CA ILE A 23 -5.19 34.52 -33.95
C ILE A 23 -6.68 34.55 -33.70
N LYS A 24 -7.27 35.73 -33.61
CA LYS A 24 -8.72 35.92 -33.44
C LYS A 24 -9.51 35.30 -34.57
N GLU A 25 -9.10 35.54 -35.82
CA GLU A 25 -9.73 34.96 -37.02
C GLU A 25 -9.62 33.44 -37.03
N PHE A 26 -8.46 32.89 -36.63
CA PHE A 26 -8.23 31.45 -36.46
C PHE A 26 -9.15 30.88 -35.39
N ILE A 27 -9.22 31.49 -34.22
CA ILE A 27 -10.07 31.05 -33.11
C ILE A 27 -11.55 31.06 -33.54
N ILE A 28 -12.00 32.10 -34.22
CA ILE A 28 -13.40 32.19 -34.72
C ILE A 28 -13.67 31.07 -35.73
N LYS A 29 -12.75 30.85 -36.67
CA LYS A 29 -12.91 29.84 -37.73
C LYS A 29 -12.96 28.41 -37.16
N TYR A 30 -12.17 28.10 -36.14
CA TYR A 30 -12.04 26.77 -35.57
C TYR A 30 -12.69 26.64 -34.19
N LYS A 31 -13.53 27.59 -33.79
CA LYS A 31 -14.21 27.63 -32.51
C LYS A 31 -14.87 26.28 -32.14
N TYR A 32 -15.49 25.63 -33.10
CA TYR A 32 -16.17 24.35 -32.88
C TYR A 32 -15.19 23.24 -32.50
N ILE A 33 -13.98 23.18 -33.10
CA ILE A 33 -12.94 22.21 -32.74
C ILE A 33 -12.46 22.48 -31.33
N ILE A 34 -12.19 23.74 -30.99
CA ILE A 34 -11.75 24.14 -29.65
C ILE A 34 -12.77 23.71 -28.60
N LEU A 35 -14.05 23.94 -28.85
CA LEU A 35 -15.13 23.56 -27.95
C LEU A 35 -15.29 22.03 -27.84
N MET A 36 -15.04 21.31 -28.93
CA MET A 36 -15.04 19.85 -28.91
C MET A 36 -13.83 19.26 -28.15
N CYS A 37 -12.65 19.87 -28.23
CA CYS A 37 -11.46 19.44 -27.51
C CYS A 37 -11.52 19.76 -26.00
N LEU A 38 -12.20 20.84 -25.62
CA LEU A 38 -12.16 21.40 -24.27
C LEU A 38 -12.47 20.38 -23.16
N PRO A 39 -13.55 19.58 -23.21
CA PRO A 39 -13.83 18.61 -22.14
C PRO A 39 -12.71 17.58 -21.98
N PHE A 40 -12.12 17.13 -23.07
CA PHE A 40 -11.02 16.16 -23.03
C PHE A 40 -9.74 16.79 -22.46
N VAL A 41 -9.42 18.02 -22.79
CA VAL A 41 -8.30 18.75 -22.15
C VAL A 41 -8.54 18.90 -20.64
N LEU A 42 -9.78 19.19 -20.23
CA LEU A 42 -10.13 19.35 -18.82
C LEU A 42 -10.06 18.02 -18.05
N ILE A 43 -10.37 16.89 -18.67
CA ILE A 43 -10.24 15.55 -18.05
C ILE A 43 -8.81 15.33 -17.54
N ASP A 44 -7.80 15.54 -18.39
CA ASP A 44 -6.41 15.33 -17.96
C ASP A 44 -5.92 16.44 -17.03
N LEU A 45 -6.21 17.72 -17.37
CA LEU A 45 -5.83 18.86 -16.54
C LEU A 45 -6.35 18.75 -15.10
N PHE A 46 -7.62 18.37 -14.92
CA PHE A 46 -8.20 18.23 -13.59
C PHE A 46 -7.64 17.00 -12.86
N THR A 47 -7.39 15.90 -13.56
CA THR A 47 -6.69 14.74 -12.98
C THR A 47 -5.29 15.13 -12.52
N PHE A 48 -4.57 15.91 -13.33
CA PHE A 48 -3.26 16.45 -12.94
C PHE A 48 -3.34 17.35 -11.70
N LEU A 49 -4.30 18.27 -11.64
CA LEU A 49 -4.46 19.19 -10.51
C LEU A 49 -4.88 18.47 -9.22
N LEU A 50 -5.81 17.51 -9.31
CA LEU A 50 -6.26 16.71 -8.18
C LEU A 50 -5.17 15.75 -7.67
N GLY A 51 -4.30 15.26 -8.56
CA GLY A 51 -3.18 14.39 -8.24
C GLY A 51 -1.89 15.11 -7.83
N SER A 52 -1.87 16.44 -7.82
CA SER A 52 -0.65 17.24 -7.60
C SER A 52 0.00 17.02 -6.22
N SER A 53 -0.78 16.62 -5.20
CA SER A 53 -0.29 16.33 -3.86
C SER A 53 0.69 15.13 -3.78
N VAL A 54 0.79 14.33 -4.84
CA VAL A 54 1.65 13.12 -4.90
C VAL A 54 2.89 13.37 -5.77
N GLY A 55 3.34 14.61 -5.91
CA GLY A 55 4.54 14.93 -6.69
C GLY A 55 4.45 14.57 -8.17
N TYR A 56 3.34 14.90 -8.82
CA TYR A 56 3.05 14.64 -10.23
C TYR A 56 4.10 15.21 -11.20
N VAL A 57 4.94 16.15 -10.76
CA VAL A 57 5.69 17.08 -11.63
C VAL A 57 7.08 16.58 -12.04
N ASN A 58 7.65 15.53 -11.45
CA ASN A 58 9.08 15.25 -11.55
C ASN A 58 9.53 14.21 -12.59
N TYR A 59 8.62 13.76 -13.48
CA TYR A 59 9.02 12.94 -14.64
C TYR A 59 8.93 13.74 -15.93
N ARG A 60 9.28 13.13 -17.05
CA ARG A 60 9.32 13.79 -18.36
C ARG A 60 7.98 14.43 -18.71
N PHE A 61 7.85 15.67 -18.35
CA PHE A 61 6.67 16.54 -18.44
C PHE A 61 5.98 16.56 -19.81
N TYR A 62 6.71 16.34 -20.90
CA TYR A 62 6.16 16.42 -22.25
C TYR A 62 5.37 15.16 -22.69
N ALA A 63 5.68 13.97 -22.13
CA ALA A 63 5.11 12.72 -22.61
C ALA A 63 3.58 12.65 -22.38
N PRO A 64 3.01 12.99 -21.21
CA PRO A 64 1.56 13.06 -21.01
C PRO A 64 0.89 13.99 -22.04
N LEU A 65 1.46 15.18 -22.26
CA LEU A 65 0.90 16.14 -23.22
C LEU A 65 0.90 15.62 -24.67
N LEU A 66 1.91 14.82 -25.04
CA LEU A 66 1.95 14.19 -26.36
C LEU A 66 0.89 13.09 -26.49
N PHE A 67 0.69 12.27 -25.46
CA PHE A 67 -0.38 11.29 -25.43
C PHE A 67 -1.77 11.96 -25.49
N ASP A 68 -1.99 13.00 -24.70
CA ASP A 68 -3.25 13.76 -24.74
C ASP A 68 -3.52 14.29 -26.16
N LEU A 69 -2.52 14.89 -26.78
CA LEU A 69 -2.65 15.45 -28.13
C LEU A 69 -3.11 14.40 -29.13
N ILE A 70 -2.52 13.20 -29.13
CA ILE A 70 -2.90 12.16 -30.08
C ILE A 70 -4.26 11.55 -29.79
N TYR A 71 -4.64 11.33 -28.51
CA TYR A 71 -5.95 10.81 -28.14
C TYR A 71 -7.07 11.81 -28.44
N ILE A 72 -6.91 13.07 -28.02
CA ILE A 72 -7.87 14.14 -28.31
C ILE A 72 -7.99 14.36 -29.83
N GLY A 73 -6.84 14.34 -30.54
CA GLY A 73 -6.77 14.40 -31.99
C GLY A 73 -7.52 13.26 -32.67
N LEU A 74 -7.42 12.03 -32.15
CA LEU A 74 -8.16 10.86 -32.63
C LEU A 74 -9.68 11.05 -32.41
N PHE A 75 -10.12 11.36 -31.19
CA PHE A 75 -11.55 11.46 -30.86
C PHE A 75 -12.24 12.56 -31.62
N VAL A 76 -11.67 13.77 -31.60
CA VAL A 76 -12.23 14.93 -32.28
C VAL A 76 -12.03 14.81 -33.78
N GLY A 77 -10.88 14.29 -34.25
CA GLY A 77 -10.58 14.10 -35.66
C GLY A 77 -11.54 13.12 -36.35
N ILE A 78 -11.87 11.98 -35.72
CA ILE A 78 -12.87 11.06 -36.23
C ILE A 78 -14.24 11.74 -36.25
N SER A 79 -14.63 12.37 -35.13
CA SER A 79 -15.94 13.00 -35.02
C SER A 79 -16.14 14.14 -36.05
N VAL A 80 -15.15 15.00 -36.26
CA VAL A 80 -15.23 16.10 -37.23
C VAL A 80 -15.30 15.60 -38.69
N ASN A 81 -14.70 14.47 -39.01
CA ASN A 81 -14.66 13.94 -40.38
C ASN A 81 -15.75 12.93 -40.71
N SER A 82 -16.57 12.54 -39.74
CA SER A 82 -17.69 11.61 -39.90
C SER A 82 -18.99 12.32 -40.36
N ASN A 83 -19.95 11.56 -40.89
CA ASN A 83 -21.29 12.04 -41.17
C ASN A 83 -22.06 12.36 -39.88
N LYS A 84 -23.22 12.99 -39.97
CA LYS A 84 -24.02 13.52 -38.83
C LYS A 84 -24.24 12.47 -37.71
N ILE A 85 -24.56 11.22 -38.05
CA ILE A 85 -24.83 10.18 -37.06
C ILE A 85 -23.55 9.68 -36.46
N ALA A 86 -22.61 9.23 -37.29
CA ALA A 86 -21.32 8.69 -36.82
C ALA A 86 -20.50 9.70 -36.01
N SER A 87 -20.55 10.97 -36.38
CA SER A 87 -19.89 12.06 -35.65
C SER A 87 -20.42 12.22 -34.21
N ARG A 88 -21.74 12.18 -34.04
CA ARG A 88 -22.39 12.30 -32.74
C ARG A 88 -22.15 11.04 -31.88
N VAL A 89 -22.29 9.87 -32.51
CA VAL A 89 -22.08 8.58 -31.82
C VAL A 89 -20.63 8.45 -31.36
N SER A 90 -19.65 8.69 -32.24
CA SER A 90 -18.23 8.61 -31.86
C SER A 90 -17.87 9.58 -30.74
N TYR A 91 -18.32 10.83 -30.82
CA TYR A 91 -18.06 11.83 -29.78
C TYR A 91 -18.68 11.44 -28.43
N LEU A 92 -19.93 10.93 -28.44
CA LEU A 92 -20.60 10.43 -27.24
C LEU A 92 -19.87 9.23 -26.63
N VAL A 93 -19.48 8.24 -27.43
CA VAL A 93 -18.82 7.01 -26.95
C VAL A 93 -17.50 7.39 -26.28
N PHE A 94 -16.62 8.12 -26.97
CA PHE A 94 -15.35 8.54 -26.37
C PHE A 94 -15.55 9.41 -25.14
N GLY A 95 -16.50 10.37 -25.18
CA GLY A 95 -16.78 11.25 -24.07
C GLY A 95 -17.28 10.51 -22.84
N ILE A 96 -18.29 9.67 -22.98
CA ILE A 96 -18.85 8.91 -21.84
C ILE A 96 -17.79 8.00 -21.21
N ILE A 97 -17.01 7.28 -22.02
CA ILE A 97 -15.95 6.38 -21.51
C ILE A 97 -14.97 7.19 -20.67
N PHE A 98 -14.43 8.30 -21.17
CA PHE A 98 -13.39 9.03 -20.45
C PHE A 98 -13.92 9.93 -19.32
N ILE A 99 -15.19 10.34 -19.36
CA ILE A 99 -15.86 10.99 -18.21
C ILE A 99 -16.01 9.98 -17.05
N ILE A 100 -16.38 8.73 -17.32
CA ILE A 100 -16.45 7.66 -16.32
C ILE A 100 -15.05 7.36 -15.79
N ILE A 101 -14.06 7.20 -16.66
CA ILE A 101 -12.65 6.96 -16.29
C ILE A 101 -12.12 8.10 -15.40
N PHE A 102 -12.43 9.36 -15.72
CA PHE A 102 -12.09 10.50 -14.88
C PHE A 102 -12.68 10.35 -13.48
N LEU A 103 -13.99 10.09 -13.39
CA LEU A 103 -14.66 9.96 -12.09
C LEU A 103 -14.07 8.83 -11.25
N VAL A 104 -13.95 7.64 -11.83
CA VAL A 104 -13.41 6.45 -11.13
C VAL A 104 -11.99 6.70 -10.63
N ASN A 105 -11.10 7.19 -11.49
CA ASN A 105 -9.71 7.45 -11.11
C ASN A 105 -9.59 8.48 -9.99
N ASN A 106 -10.31 9.61 -10.10
CA ASN A 106 -10.15 10.70 -9.15
C ASN A 106 -10.90 10.47 -7.83
N VAL A 107 -12.02 9.74 -7.83
CA VAL A 107 -12.69 9.28 -6.59
C VAL A 107 -11.77 8.31 -5.86
N TYR A 108 -11.25 7.30 -6.55
CA TYR A 108 -10.34 6.32 -5.95
C TYR A 108 -9.07 6.99 -5.42
N PHE A 109 -8.45 7.88 -6.21
CA PHE A 109 -7.25 8.63 -5.80
C PHE A 109 -7.50 9.52 -4.58
N SER A 110 -8.66 10.16 -4.49
CA SER A 110 -9.03 11.02 -3.36
C SER A 110 -8.91 10.30 -2.01
N LEU A 111 -9.19 8.99 -2.00
CA LEU A 111 -9.21 8.15 -0.80
C LEU A 111 -7.89 7.41 -0.56
N THR A 112 -7.36 6.79 -1.61
CA THR A 112 -6.23 5.86 -1.50
C THR A 112 -4.87 6.48 -1.84
N LYS A 113 -4.87 7.70 -2.40
CA LYS A 113 -3.68 8.38 -2.93
C LYS A 113 -2.96 7.61 -4.06
N THR A 114 -3.64 6.63 -4.64
CA THR A 114 -3.19 5.88 -5.83
C THR A 114 -4.25 5.94 -6.92
N PHE A 115 -3.83 5.92 -8.21
CA PHE A 115 -4.80 5.87 -9.31
C PHE A 115 -5.40 4.48 -9.44
N PHE A 116 -6.65 4.42 -9.95
CA PHE A 116 -7.41 3.18 -10.07
C PHE A 116 -6.74 2.19 -11.03
N ASP A 117 -6.71 0.92 -10.61
CA ASP A 117 -6.20 -0.19 -11.39
C ASP A 117 -7.33 -1.15 -11.74
N PHE A 118 -7.48 -1.51 -13.02
CA PHE A 118 -8.53 -2.45 -13.45
C PHE A 118 -8.40 -3.84 -12.82
N ARG A 119 -7.21 -4.22 -12.33
CA ARG A 119 -7.01 -5.47 -11.59
C ARG A 119 -7.83 -5.51 -10.29
N LEU A 120 -8.15 -4.36 -9.71
CA LEU A 120 -9.02 -4.26 -8.52
C LEU A 120 -10.47 -4.68 -8.80
N MET A 121 -10.87 -4.79 -10.08
CA MET A 121 -12.18 -5.32 -10.43
C MET A 121 -12.34 -6.80 -10.07
N GLU A 122 -11.26 -7.54 -9.89
CA GLU A 122 -11.33 -8.92 -9.38
C GLU A 122 -11.86 -8.99 -7.94
N SER A 123 -11.63 -7.92 -7.14
CA SER A 123 -12.12 -7.78 -5.76
C SER A 123 -13.29 -6.77 -5.64
N ALA A 124 -13.99 -6.49 -6.74
CA ALA A 124 -15.07 -5.48 -6.74
C ALA A 124 -16.23 -5.84 -5.80
N SER A 125 -16.50 -7.13 -5.57
CA SER A 125 -17.51 -7.60 -4.61
C SER A 125 -17.17 -7.21 -3.17
N GLU A 126 -15.88 -7.17 -2.83
CA GLU A 126 -15.38 -6.80 -1.50
C GLU A 126 -15.52 -5.28 -1.24
N GLY A 127 -15.31 -4.47 -2.29
CA GLY A 127 -15.48 -3.02 -2.22
C GLY A 127 -16.93 -2.52 -2.31
N ALA A 128 -17.87 -3.35 -2.79
CA ALA A 128 -19.23 -2.94 -3.04
C ALA A 128 -19.98 -2.41 -1.79
N PRO A 129 -19.84 -2.98 -0.58
CA PRO A 129 -20.46 -2.44 0.63
C PRO A 129 -20.01 -1.02 0.96
N TYR A 130 -18.75 -0.68 0.66
CA TYR A 130 -18.15 0.63 0.99
C TYR A 130 -18.35 1.69 -0.11
N PHE A 131 -19.00 1.36 -1.21
CA PHE A 131 -19.14 2.24 -2.38
C PHE A 131 -19.81 3.58 -2.05
N LEU A 132 -20.90 3.56 -1.29
CA LEU A 132 -21.61 4.80 -0.93
C LEU A 132 -20.80 5.68 0.03
N ASP A 133 -20.09 5.08 0.96
CA ASP A 133 -19.22 5.81 1.89
C ASP A 133 -18.00 6.36 1.18
N THR A 134 -17.45 5.63 0.23
CA THR A 134 -16.43 6.11 -0.71
C THR A 134 -16.87 7.40 -1.42
N LEU A 135 -18.09 7.42 -1.94
CA LEU A 135 -18.63 8.61 -2.61
C LEU A 135 -18.84 9.78 -1.64
N LYS A 136 -19.29 9.54 -0.41
CA LYS A 136 -19.50 10.59 0.60
C LYS A 136 -18.20 11.23 1.07
N ASN A 137 -17.16 10.42 1.25
CA ASN A 137 -15.86 10.86 1.76
C ASN A 137 -14.90 11.38 0.68
N CYS A 138 -15.34 11.37 -0.59
CA CYS A 138 -14.55 11.89 -1.70
C CYS A 138 -14.38 13.41 -1.61
N ASN A 139 -13.21 13.88 -2.04
CA ASN A 139 -12.93 15.33 -2.14
C ASN A 139 -13.98 16.02 -3.03
N ILE A 140 -14.67 17.02 -2.49
CA ILE A 140 -15.72 17.78 -3.18
C ILE A 140 -15.27 18.39 -4.52
N PHE A 141 -13.98 18.73 -4.65
CA PHE A 141 -13.43 19.28 -5.89
C PHE A 141 -13.50 18.29 -7.06
N VAL A 142 -13.49 16.99 -6.80
CA VAL A 142 -13.69 15.95 -7.83
C VAL A 142 -15.06 16.13 -8.50
N TYR A 143 -16.10 16.33 -7.70
CA TYR A 143 -17.47 16.53 -8.21
C TYR A 143 -17.63 17.87 -8.93
N ILE A 144 -17.01 18.93 -8.44
CA ILE A 144 -17.02 20.24 -9.13
C ILE A 144 -16.37 20.11 -10.51
N CYS A 145 -15.19 19.49 -10.59
CA CYS A 145 -14.49 19.22 -11.85
C CYS A 145 -15.34 18.36 -12.80
N PHE A 146 -15.96 17.30 -12.27
CA PHE A 146 -16.85 16.42 -13.03
C PHE A 146 -18.02 17.16 -13.67
N ILE A 147 -18.69 18.06 -12.93
CA ILE A 147 -19.78 18.90 -13.45
C ILE A 147 -19.27 19.82 -14.57
N ILE A 148 -18.11 20.45 -14.38
CA ILE A 148 -17.51 21.33 -15.39
C ILE A 148 -17.19 20.54 -16.68
N ILE A 149 -16.66 19.31 -16.55
CA ILE A 149 -16.40 18.43 -17.70
C ILE A 149 -17.71 18.10 -18.43
N ILE A 150 -18.77 17.73 -17.72
CA ILE A 150 -20.08 17.43 -18.33
C ILE A 150 -20.63 18.65 -19.08
N VAL A 151 -20.61 19.82 -18.45
CA VAL A 151 -21.10 21.05 -19.09
C VAL A 151 -20.32 21.35 -20.37
N THR A 152 -19.01 21.30 -20.32
CA THR A 152 -18.16 21.54 -21.49
C THR A 152 -18.32 20.44 -22.55
N PHE A 153 -18.56 19.20 -22.17
CA PHE A 153 -18.85 18.09 -23.07
C PHE A 153 -20.19 18.32 -23.84
N ILE A 154 -21.23 18.75 -23.14
CA ILE A 154 -22.51 19.10 -23.76
C ILE A 154 -22.35 20.28 -24.75
N ILE A 155 -21.53 21.28 -24.38
CA ILE A 155 -21.22 22.40 -25.28
C ILE A 155 -20.49 21.89 -26.53
N GLY A 156 -19.46 21.04 -26.35
CA GLY A 156 -18.71 20.40 -27.45
C GLY A 156 -19.62 19.61 -28.39
N TYR A 157 -20.48 18.76 -27.79
CA TYR A 157 -21.46 17.96 -28.55
C TYR A 157 -22.42 18.81 -29.41
N LYS A 158 -22.93 19.93 -28.87
CA LYS A 158 -23.81 20.85 -29.60
C LYS A 158 -23.10 21.57 -30.75
N ASN A 159 -21.77 21.66 -30.71
CA ASN A 159 -20.95 22.32 -31.72
C ASN A 159 -20.35 21.37 -32.75
N ILE A 160 -20.70 20.08 -32.74
CA ILE A 160 -20.26 19.11 -33.75
C ILE A 160 -20.76 19.55 -35.14
N PRO A 161 -19.88 19.68 -36.15
CA PRO A 161 -20.28 20.08 -37.49
C PRO A 161 -21.13 19.01 -38.17
N ILE A 162 -22.23 19.45 -38.82
CA ILE A 162 -23.14 18.53 -39.52
C ILE A 162 -22.64 18.30 -40.94
N LYS A 163 -22.18 17.07 -41.25
CA LYS A 163 -21.78 16.65 -42.58
C LYS A 163 -22.73 15.58 -43.12
N LYS A 164 -23.07 15.68 -44.42
CA LYS A 164 -23.91 14.65 -45.08
C LYS A 164 -23.19 13.35 -45.34
N LYS A 165 -21.90 13.40 -45.64
CA LYS A 165 -21.04 12.23 -45.91
C LYS A 165 -19.76 12.26 -45.06
N SER A 166 -19.26 11.10 -44.67
CA SER A 166 -17.96 10.94 -44.01
C SER A 166 -16.83 11.15 -44.99
N ASN A 167 -15.76 11.80 -44.52
CA ASN A 167 -14.49 11.91 -45.27
C ASN A 167 -13.55 10.80 -44.82
N TYR A 168 -13.70 9.60 -45.42
CA TYR A 168 -12.91 8.42 -45.04
C TYR A 168 -11.40 8.61 -45.24
N LYS A 169 -10.98 9.42 -46.23
CA LYS A 169 -9.56 9.74 -46.41
C LYS A 169 -8.99 10.46 -45.21
N ASN A 170 -9.68 11.48 -44.70
CA ASN A 170 -9.21 12.21 -43.51
C ASN A 170 -9.32 11.37 -42.23
N ILE A 171 -10.35 10.52 -42.10
CA ILE A 171 -10.45 9.57 -40.99
C ILE A 171 -9.26 8.60 -41.02
N GLY A 172 -8.92 8.06 -42.19
CA GLY A 172 -7.74 7.22 -42.35
C GLY A 172 -6.45 7.92 -41.97
N ILE A 173 -6.27 9.17 -42.40
CA ILE A 173 -5.10 9.98 -42.01
C ILE A 173 -5.02 10.17 -40.49
N VAL A 174 -6.15 10.48 -39.83
CA VAL A 174 -6.20 10.64 -38.37
C VAL A 174 -5.81 9.35 -37.65
N ILE A 175 -6.36 8.21 -38.07
CA ILE A 175 -6.05 6.91 -37.48
C ILE A 175 -4.57 6.53 -37.73
N CYS A 176 -4.09 6.65 -38.95
CA CYS A 176 -2.68 6.35 -39.26
C CYS A 176 -1.71 7.24 -38.48
N SER A 177 -2.03 8.56 -38.38
CA SER A 177 -1.22 9.48 -37.59
C SER A 177 -1.22 9.11 -36.11
N PHE A 178 -2.37 8.73 -35.55
CA PHE A 178 -2.47 8.24 -34.19
C PHE A 178 -1.57 7.01 -33.97
N VAL A 179 -1.71 5.98 -34.82
CA VAL A 179 -0.91 4.73 -34.68
C VAL A 179 0.59 5.04 -34.74
N ILE A 180 1.03 5.81 -35.74
CA ILE A 180 2.46 6.14 -35.89
C ILE A 180 2.99 6.90 -34.68
N LEU A 181 2.27 7.94 -34.23
CA LEU A 181 2.69 8.73 -33.08
C LEU A 181 2.61 7.95 -31.78
N HIS A 182 1.57 7.12 -31.60
CA HIS A 182 1.44 6.27 -30.43
C HIS A 182 2.60 5.26 -30.29
N LEU A 183 3.09 4.72 -31.39
CA LEU A 183 4.26 3.85 -31.38
C LEU A 183 5.57 4.64 -31.13
N PHE A 184 5.62 5.90 -31.54
CA PHE A 184 6.84 6.73 -31.42
C PHE A 184 6.99 7.36 -30.03
N ILE A 185 5.92 7.86 -29.40
CA ILE A 185 5.98 8.57 -28.12
C ILE A 185 6.67 7.73 -27.04
N PRO A 186 6.38 6.44 -26.84
CA PRO A 186 7.06 5.63 -25.82
C PRO A 186 8.57 5.53 -26.03
N VAL A 187 9.06 5.61 -27.26
CA VAL A 187 10.51 5.59 -27.56
C VAL A 187 11.21 6.84 -27.00
N THR A 188 10.49 7.96 -26.91
CA THR A 188 11.03 9.20 -26.32
C THR A 188 11.27 9.12 -24.82
N LEU A 189 10.71 8.10 -24.14
CA LEU A 189 10.91 7.85 -22.70
C LEU A 189 12.32 7.33 -22.38
N GLY A 190 13.11 6.96 -23.39
CA GLY A 190 14.48 6.47 -23.24
C GLY A 190 14.61 4.97 -23.51
N HIS A 191 15.70 4.39 -23.04
CA HIS A 191 16.00 2.99 -23.20
C HIS A 191 15.48 2.17 -22.00
N GLU A 192 15.12 0.93 -22.26
CA GLU A 192 14.77 -0.06 -21.26
C GLU A 192 16.03 -0.57 -20.56
N ASN A 193 16.00 -0.63 -19.24
CA ASN A 193 16.98 -1.37 -18.47
C ASN A 193 16.52 -2.83 -18.42
N LYS A 194 17.24 -3.73 -19.07
CA LYS A 194 16.89 -5.15 -19.10
C LYS A 194 17.19 -5.85 -17.79
N GLU A 195 18.16 -5.38 -17.04
CA GLU A 195 18.50 -5.88 -15.71
C GLU A 195 17.67 -5.15 -14.67
N LEU A 196 17.09 -5.91 -13.72
CA LEU A 196 16.38 -5.37 -12.57
C LEU A 196 17.41 -4.85 -11.57
N THR A 197 17.64 -3.57 -11.57
CA THR A 197 18.53 -2.87 -10.64
C THR A 197 17.75 -1.79 -9.91
N TRP A 198 18.36 -1.20 -8.89
CA TRP A 198 17.80 -0.05 -8.16
C TRP A 198 17.34 1.10 -9.09
N SER A 199 17.89 1.22 -10.28
CA SER A 199 17.52 2.26 -11.25
C SER A 199 16.30 1.91 -12.11
N SER A 200 15.92 0.65 -12.19
CA SER A 200 14.83 0.18 -13.06
C SER A 200 13.47 0.75 -12.64
N TRP A 201 13.23 0.87 -11.33
CA TRP A 201 11.95 1.32 -10.76
C TRP A 201 11.62 2.80 -11.05
N LYS A 202 12.60 3.63 -11.37
CA LYS A 202 12.42 5.05 -11.73
C LYS A 202 12.69 5.36 -13.19
N ASN A 203 13.13 4.37 -13.99
CA ASN A 203 13.32 4.54 -15.41
C ASN A 203 11.96 4.71 -16.11
N PRO A 204 11.69 5.84 -16.79
CA PRO A 204 10.37 6.08 -17.41
C PRO A 204 10.00 5.02 -18.45
N ARG A 205 10.97 4.47 -19.19
CA ARG A 205 10.71 3.42 -20.16
C ARG A 205 10.30 2.12 -19.51
N ASN A 206 10.98 1.72 -18.43
CA ASN A 206 10.63 0.53 -17.65
C ASN A 206 9.26 0.67 -17.01
N ILE A 207 8.97 1.81 -16.39
CA ILE A 207 7.64 2.09 -15.79
C ILE A 207 6.55 1.96 -16.86
N TYR A 208 6.76 2.51 -18.05
CA TYR A 208 5.81 2.41 -19.16
C TYR A 208 5.60 0.97 -19.62
N ILE A 209 6.66 0.16 -19.72
CA ILE A 209 6.59 -1.23 -20.19
C ILE A 209 5.99 -2.14 -19.12
N SER A 210 6.52 -2.09 -17.89
CA SER A 210 6.13 -2.99 -16.80
C SER A 210 4.81 -2.61 -16.16
N PHE A 211 4.47 -1.32 -16.15
CA PHE A 211 3.29 -0.79 -15.47
C PHE A 211 3.26 -1.16 -13.98
N ASN A 212 4.40 -1.09 -13.31
CA ASN A 212 4.62 -1.57 -11.95
C ASN A 212 4.23 -0.57 -10.84
N ASP A 213 3.85 0.64 -11.18
CA ASP A 213 3.44 1.68 -10.25
C ASP A 213 2.39 2.57 -10.92
N ASN A 214 1.18 2.61 -10.37
CA ASN A 214 0.05 3.34 -10.96
C ASN A 214 0.32 4.84 -11.00
N ASN A 215 0.86 5.41 -9.90
CA ASN A 215 1.11 6.85 -9.83
C ASN A 215 2.23 7.28 -10.78
N LYS A 216 3.31 6.51 -10.85
CA LYS A 216 4.39 6.76 -11.81
C LYS A 216 3.93 6.56 -13.25
N SER A 217 3.12 5.52 -13.52
CA SER A 217 2.55 5.27 -14.85
C SER A 217 1.64 6.41 -15.30
N MET A 218 0.78 6.92 -14.41
CA MET A 218 -0.06 8.10 -14.69
C MET A 218 0.81 9.35 -15.00
N LYS A 219 1.89 9.58 -14.24
CA LYS A 219 2.81 10.72 -14.44
C LYS A 219 3.48 10.76 -15.79
N ILE A 220 3.80 9.62 -16.36
CA ILE A 220 4.52 9.54 -17.64
C ILE A 220 3.60 9.42 -18.85
N SER A 221 2.34 9.02 -18.65
CA SER A 221 1.43 8.72 -19.76
C SER A 221 0.17 9.59 -19.81
N GLY A 222 -0.24 10.25 -18.70
CA GLY A 222 -1.51 10.96 -18.62
C GLY A 222 -2.71 10.00 -18.57
N ILE A 223 -3.91 10.51 -18.28
CA ILE A 223 -5.08 9.69 -18.00
C ILE A 223 -5.52 8.81 -19.19
N TYR A 224 -5.37 9.26 -20.41
CA TYR A 224 -5.80 8.53 -21.60
C TYR A 224 -4.95 7.29 -21.83
N GLU A 225 -3.65 7.48 -21.97
CA GLU A 225 -2.72 6.38 -22.18
C GLU A 225 -2.66 5.47 -20.98
N TYR A 226 -2.64 6.01 -19.76
CA TYR A 226 -2.70 5.25 -18.52
C TYR A 226 -3.87 4.27 -18.55
N SER A 227 -5.08 4.74 -18.83
CA SER A 227 -6.29 3.92 -18.77
C SER A 227 -6.33 2.85 -19.85
N ILE A 228 -5.96 3.20 -21.09
CA ILE A 228 -5.91 2.23 -22.19
C ILE A 228 -4.84 1.19 -21.93
N ARG A 229 -3.68 1.61 -21.44
CA ARG A 229 -2.59 0.68 -21.12
C ARG A 229 -2.91 -0.21 -19.92
N ASN A 230 -3.53 0.34 -18.87
CA ASN A 230 -4.02 -0.43 -17.74
C ASN A 230 -5.02 -1.51 -18.20
N PHE A 231 -5.99 -1.13 -19.04
CA PHE A 231 -6.92 -2.10 -19.65
C PHE A 231 -6.18 -3.18 -20.45
N TYR A 232 -5.22 -2.78 -21.32
CA TYR A 232 -4.40 -3.71 -22.07
C TYR A 232 -3.62 -4.68 -21.17
N MET A 233 -2.96 -4.15 -20.14
CA MET A 233 -2.14 -4.95 -19.21
C MET A 233 -2.99 -5.93 -18.39
N THR A 234 -4.22 -5.54 -18.06
CA THR A 234 -5.13 -6.35 -17.23
C THR A 234 -5.83 -7.45 -18.04
N PHE A 235 -6.35 -7.11 -19.23
CA PHE A 235 -7.29 -7.99 -19.94
C PHE A 235 -6.75 -8.57 -21.25
N LEU A 236 -5.81 -7.91 -21.90
CA LEU A 236 -5.36 -8.27 -23.25
C LEU A 236 -3.93 -8.77 -23.29
N LYS A 237 -3.07 -8.34 -22.38
CA LYS A 237 -1.71 -8.86 -22.31
C LYS A 237 -1.81 -10.35 -21.96
N THR A 238 -1.45 -11.21 -22.90
CA THR A 238 -1.31 -12.64 -22.63
C THR A 238 -0.37 -12.82 -21.44
N LYS A 239 -0.71 -13.75 -20.51
CA LYS A 239 0.24 -14.16 -19.47
C LYS A 239 1.55 -14.46 -20.18
N GLU A 240 2.62 -13.77 -19.77
CA GLU A 240 3.95 -14.08 -20.32
C GLU A 240 4.16 -15.59 -20.19
N GLN A 241 4.50 -16.23 -21.28
CA GLN A 241 4.91 -17.63 -21.23
C GLN A 241 6.11 -17.71 -20.31
N GLU A 242 6.09 -18.69 -19.42
CA GLU A 242 7.22 -18.97 -18.56
C GLU A 242 8.46 -19.10 -19.43
N ASN A 243 9.44 -18.23 -19.20
CA ASN A 243 10.72 -18.36 -19.86
C ASN A 243 11.46 -19.55 -19.23
N GLN A 244 12.00 -20.44 -20.05
CA GLN A 244 12.75 -21.61 -19.56
C GLN A 244 13.93 -21.18 -18.67
N GLU A 245 14.56 -20.06 -18.97
CA GLU A 245 15.66 -19.50 -18.16
C GLU A 245 15.18 -19.09 -16.74
N ASP A 246 13.98 -18.51 -16.62
CA ASP A 246 13.41 -18.11 -15.32
C ASP A 246 13.00 -19.34 -14.50
N ILE A 247 12.53 -20.41 -15.14
CA ILE A 247 12.24 -21.67 -14.43
C ILE A 247 13.52 -22.32 -13.92
N VAL A 248 14.56 -22.42 -14.77
CA VAL A 248 15.89 -22.94 -14.36
C VAL A 248 16.43 -22.11 -13.18
N PHE A 249 16.34 -20.78 -13.26
CA PHE A 249 16.75 -19.88 -12.18
C PHE A 249 16.00 -20.16 -10.87
N LEU A 250 14.68 -20.42 -10.93
CA LEU A 250 13.89 -20.77 -9.73
C LEU A 250 14.29 -22.14 -9.20
N ASP A 251 14.42 -23.15 -10.06
CA ASP A 251 14.82 -24.51 -9.64
C ASP A 251 16.19 -24.49 -8.93
N GLU A 252 17.17 -23.74 -9.45
CA GLU A 252 18.45 -23.51 -8.79
C GLU A 252 18.31 -22.76 -7.46
N SER A 253 17.43 -21.74 -7.42
CA SER A 253 17.19 -20.91 -6.24
C SER A 253 16.50 -21.65 -5.11
N TYR A 254 15.79 -22.74 -5.40
CA TYR A 254 15.11 -23.61 -4.42
C TYR A 254 15.85 -24.92 -4.16
N ALA A 255 17.07 -25.07 -4.67
CA ALA A 255 17.90 -26.22 -4.35
C ALA A 255 17.95 -26.44 -2.83
N LEU A 256 17.90 -27.69 -2.40
CA LEU A 256 17.86 -28.04 -0.98
C LEU A 256 19.08 -27.49 -0.23
N LYS A 257 18.82 -26.69 0.79
CA LYS A 257 19.79 -26.20 1.76
C LYS A 257 19.19 -26.34 3.16
N GLU A 258 19.55 -27.40 3.84
CA GLU A 258 19.04 -27.66 5.19
C GLU A 258 19.32 -26.49 6.15
N SER A 259 18.39 -26.27 7.09
CA SER A 259 18.54 -25.28 8.14
C SER A 259 19.66 -25.64 9.11
N ASN A 260 20.48 -24.66 9.48
CA ASN A 260 21.57 -24.85 10.43
C ASN A 260 21.02 -25.00 11.85
N LYS A 261 21.57 -25.97 12.59
CA LYS A 261 21.31 -26.07 14.04
C LYS A 261 22.25 -25.17 14.81
N ASN A 262 21.71 -24.41 15.74
CA ASN A 262 22.46 -23.51 16.60
C ASN A 262 22.01 -23.66 18.07
N LYS A 263 22.61 -22.91 18.99
CA LYS A 263 22.30 -23.00 20.44
C LYS A 263 20.88 -22.66 20.84
N TYR A 264 20.08 -22.13 19.89
CA TYR A 264 18.68 -21.76 20.09
C TYR A 264 17.70 -22.78 19.51
N THR A 265 18.20 -23.73 18.70
CA THR A 265 17.38 -24.74 18.03
C THR A 265 16.55 -25.54 19.04
N GLY A 266 15.24 -25.54 18.85
CA GLY A 266 14.28 -26.29 19.65
C GLY A 266 14.02 -25.73 21.05
N LYS A 267 14.43 -24.50 21.35
CA LYS A 267 14.30 -23.93 22.70
C LYS A 267 12.84 -23.75 23.14
N PHE A 268 11.93 -23.61 22.19
CA PHE A 268 10.49 -23.48 22.41
C PHE A 268 9.69 -24.66 21.83
N LYS A 269 10.37 -25.80 21.58
CA LYS A 269 9.69 -26.97 21.04
C LYS A 269 8.53 -27.41 21.94
N GLY A 270 7.35 -27.61 21.35
CA GLY A 270 6.14 -28.05 22.05
C GLY A 270 5.40 -26.97 22.83
N ASN A 271 5.80 -25.70 22.72
CA ASN A 271 5.03 -24.57 23.27
C ASN A 271 3.93 -24.14 22.29
N ASN A 272 2.91 -23.48 22.83
CA ASN A 272 1.95 -22.70 22.03
C ASN A 272 2.62 -21.45 21.47
N ILE A 273 2.05 -20.88 20.42
CA ILE A 273 2.55 -19.64 19.82
C ILE A 273 1.41 -18.64 19.64
N ILE A 274 1.66 -17.39 20.00
CA ILE A 274 0.86 -16.24 19.59
C ILE A 274 1.75 -15.32 18.75
N PHE A 275 1.43 -15.17 17.46
CA PHE A 275 1.95 -14.07 16.65
C PHE A 275 1.10 -12.85 16.94
N LEU A 276 1.71 -11.80 17.45
CA LEU A 276 1.06 -10.55 17.78
C LEU A 276 1.55 -9.47 16.83
N GLN A 277 0.79 -9.22 15.77
CA GLN A 277 1.05 -8.13 14.84
C GLN A 277 0.45 -6.84 15.40
N LEU A 278 1.34 -5.91 15.75
CA LEU A 278 1.02 -4.65 16.39
C LEU A 278 0.81 -3.56 15.32
N GLU A 279 -0.43 -3.23 15.00
CA GLU A 279 -0.79 -2.16 14.09
C GLU A 279 -0.25 -0.82 14.59
N GLY A 280 0.59 -0.16 13.79
CA GLY A 280 1.07 1.20 14.05
C GLY A 280 1.86 1.41 15.35
N ILE A 281 2.30 0.36 16.02
CA ILE A 281 3.11 0.50 17.25
C ILE A 281 4.58 0.74 16.90
N ASP A 282 4.96 2.00 16.80
CA ASP A 282 6.34 2.39 16.56
C ASP A 282 7.19 2.36 17.85
N LYS A 283 8.51 2.28 17.73
CA LYS A 283 9.43 2.18 18.88
C LYS A 283 9.26 3.26 19.92
N TRP A 284 9.00 4.49 19.50
CA TRP A 284 8.83 5.62 20.40
C TRP A 284 7.54 5.57 21.24
N LEU A 285 6.60 4.70 20.86
CA LEU A 285 5.39 4.40 21.62
C LEU A 285 5.62 3.30 22.67
N VAL A 286 6.70 2.49 22.55
CA VAL A 286 6.97 1.42 23.51
C VAL A 286 7.78 1.98 24.69
N THR A 287 7.06 2.56 25.63
CA THR A 287 7.61 3.20 26.83
C THR A 287 6.95 2.63 28.09
N GLU A 288 7.61 2.83 29.24
CA GLU A 288 7.05 2.44 30.55
C GLU A 288 5.77 3.21 30.88
N GLU A 289 5.62 4.44 30.38
CA GLU A 289 4.45 5.30 30.62
C GLU A 289 3.27 4.97 29.70
N ASP A 290 3.53 4.76 28.41
CA ASP A 290 2.47 4.62 27.42
C ASP A 290 2.03 3.15 27.22
N THR A 291 2.98 2.21 27.22
CA THR A 291 2.74 0.80 26.93
C THR A 291 3.51 -0.10 27.89
N PRO A 292 3.18 -0.05 29.20
CA PRO A 292 3.95 -0.73 30.25
C PRO A 292 4.05 -2.23 30.06
N THR A 293 3.01 -2.88 29.53
CA THR A 293 3.00 -4.33 29.28
C THR A 293 3.95 -4.69 28.16
N LEU A 294 3.87 -4.05 27.00
CA LEU A 294 4.77 -4.26 25.87
C LEU A 294 6.22 -3.89 26.23
N TYR A 295 6.40 -2.78 26.96
CA TYR A 295 7.71 -2.37 27.42
C TYR A 295 8.35 -3.43 28.36
N ASN A 296 7.60 -3.96 29.31
CA ASN A 296 8.05 -5.03 30.19
C ASN A 296 8.37 -6.33 29.41
N MET A 297 7.47 -6.75 28.53
CA MET A 297 7.70 -7.93 27.67
C MET A 297 8.97 -7.75 26.82
N MET A 298 9.15 -6.63 26.15
CA MET A 298 10.32 -6.35 25.33
C MET A 298 11.62 -6.37 26.14
N ASN A 299 11.59 -5.92 27.40
CA ASN A 299 12.73 -5.93 28.30
C ASN A 299 13.00 -7.30 28.96
N HIS A 300 12.12 -8.27 28.76
CA HIS A 300 12.27 -9.67 29.25
C HIS A 300 12.17 -10.68 28.10
N SER A 301 12.72 -10.36 26.93
CA SER A 301 12.58 -11.13 25.70
C SER A 301 13.90 -11.28 24.93
N TYR A 302 13.85 -12.02 23.82
CA TYR A 302 14.78 -11.82 22.72
C TYR A 302 14.36 -10.57 21.97
N ASN A 303 15.02 -9.45 22.24
CA ASN A 303 14.69 -8.15 21.67
C ASN A 303 15.62 -7.84 20.48
N PHE A 304 15.05 -7.74 19.28
CA PHE A 304 15.75 -7.44 18.04
C PHE A 304 15.76 -5.93 17.80
N THR A 305 16.78 -5.27 18.32
CA THR A 305 16.84 -3.80 18.38
C THR A 305 17.04 -3.13 17.02
N ASN A 306 17.50 -3.89 16.01
CA ASN A 306 17.78 -3.38 14.66
C ASN A 306 16.89 -4.07 13.62
N HIS A 307 15.57 -4.08 13.89
CA HIS A 307 14.55 -4.67 13.06
C HIS A 307 13.81 -3.63 12.21
N TYR A 308 13.55 -3.97 10.97
CA TYR A 308 12.89 -3.09 10.00
C TYR A 308 11.64 -3.75 9.42
N SER A 309 10.53 -3.01 9.46
CA SER A 309 9.32 -3.39 8.74
C SER A 309 9.50 -3.18 7.24
N TYR A 310 8.73 -3.92 6.44
CA TYR A 310 8.75 -3.80 4.99
C TYR A 310 7.56 -2.96 4.51
N TYR A 311 7.76 -1.65 4.42
CA TYR A 311 6.75 -0.74 3.90
C TYR A 311 6.87 -0.57 2.38
N ASN A 312 5.79 -0.83 1.66
CA ASN A 312 5.71 -0.70 0.19
C ASN A 312 4.39 -0.01 -0.27
N GLY A 313 4.01 1.08 0.38
CA GLY A 313 2.79 1.82 0.03
C GLY A 313 1.50 1.19 0.55
N GLY A 314 0.39 1.39 -0.15
CA GLY A 314 -0.93 0.93 0.27
C GLY A 314 -1.01 -0.58 0.55
N GLY A 315 -1.74 -0.96 1.60
CA GLY A 315 -1.84 -2.34 2.06
C GLY A 315 -0.70 -2.79 2.96
N SER A 316 0.01 -1.85 3.60
CA SER A 316 1.22 -2.12 4.40
C SER A 316 0.98 -3.13 5.52
N THR A 317 -0.15 -3.07 6.23
CA THR A 317 -0.53 -4.04 7.26
C THR A 317 -0.57 -5.45 6.69
N PHE A 318 -1.26 -5.65 5.55
CA PHE A 318 -1.35 -6.97 4.92
C PHE A 318 -0.01 -7.42 4.30
N ASN A 319 0.82 -6.51 3.81
CA ASN A 319 2.15 -6.85 3.31
C ASN A 319 3.02 -7.46 4.42
N SER A 320 2.87 -7.00 5.66
CA SER A 320 3.53 -7.54 6.84
C SER A 320 2.97 -8.91 7.23
N GLU A 321 1.64 -9.08 7.21
CA GLU A 321 0.99 -10.39 7.37
C GLU A 321 1.54 -11.39 6.35
N PHE A 322 1.62 -10.99 5.08
CA PHE A 322 2.12 -11.82 4.00
C PHE A 322 3.59 -12.22 4.21
N ALA A 323 4.45 -11.27 4.59
CA ALA A 323 5.86 -11.53 4.80
C ALA A 323 6.11 -12.54 5.93
N VAL A 324 5.42 -12.38 7.06
CA VAL A 324 5.61 -13.25 8.23
C VAL A 324 4.99 -14.62 8.02
N ASN A 325 3.85 -14.70 7.33
CA ASN A 325 3.18 -15.99 7.10
C ASN A 325 3.82 -16.83 5.98
N THR A 326 4.36 -16.19 4.95
CA THR A 326 4.82 -16.89 3.75
C THR A 326 6.34 -16.82 3.53
N GLY A 327 7.03 -15.84 4.11
CA GLY A 327 8.44 -15.56 3.86
C GLY A 327 8.71 -14.83 2.53
N TYR A 328 7.66 -14.27 1.89
CA TYR A 328 7.74 -13.50 0.64
C TYR A 328 7.21 -12.08 0.86
N ILE A 329 7.59 -11.17 -0.04
CA ILE A 329 7.12 -9.78 -0.03
C ILE A 329 6.34 -9.44 -1.29
N THR A 330 5.64 -8.32 -1.24
CA THR A 330 5.02 -7.72 -2.42
C THR A 330 6.04 -7.58 -3.55
N PRO A 331 5.72 -7.97 -4.79
CA PRO A 331 6.66 -7.87 -5.91
C PRO A 331 7.21 -6.48 -6.13
N LEU A 332 8.50 -6.38 -6.48
CA LEU A 332 9.15 -5.11 -6.79
C LEU A 332 9.18 -4.81 -8.31
N SER A 333 9.22 -5.83 -9.16
CA SER A 333 9.37 -5.66 -10.61
C SER A 333 8.04 -5.48 -11.35
N TYR A 334 6.91 -5.78 -10.71
CA TYR A 334 5.59 -5.56 -11.28
C TYR A 334 4.59 -5.15 -10.20
N ASN A 335 3.56 -4.39 -10.60
CA ASN A 335 2.56 -3.87 -9.68
C ASN A 335 1.50 -4.94 -9.37
N LYS A 336 1.58 -5.53 -8.17
CA LYS A 336 0.56 -6.44 -7.65
C LYS A 336 0.62 -6.41 -6.12
N ASN A 337 -0.53 -6.25 -5.47
CA ASN A 337 -0.61 -6.26 -4.03
C ASN A 337 -0.55 -7.69 -3.47
N ALA A 338 0.00 -7.86 -2.27
CA ALA A 338 0.15 -9.17 -1.62
C ALA A 338 -1.18 -9.92 -1.47
N TYR A 339 -2.28 -9.23 -1.13
CA TYR A 339 -3.60 -9.85 -0.95
C TYR A 339 -4.19 -10.48 -2.23
N THR A 340 -3.65 -10.15 -3.40
CA THR A 340 -4.11 -10.71 -4.68
C THR A 340 -3.51 -12.08 -5.00
N PHE A 341 -2.56 -12.58 -4.20
CA PHE A 341 -1.97 -13.92 -4.34
C PHE A 341 -2.76 -15.01 -3.61
N ASN A 342 -4.03 -14.77 -3.35
CA ASN A 342 -4.94 -15.66 -2.64
C ASN A 342 -5.24 -17.02 -3.34
N LYS A 343 -4.69 -17.21 -4.54
CA LYS A 343 -4.77 -18.48 -5.30
C LYS A 343 -3.40 -19.15 -5.50
N ASN A 344 -2.31 -18.48 -5.08
CA ASN A 344 -0.97 -19.06 -5.16
C ASN A 344 -0.77 -20.10 -4.07
N ASN A 345 0.08 -21.08 -4.35
CA ASN A 345 0.41 -22.14 -3.39
C ASN A 345 1.56 -21.72 -2.50
N PHE A 346 1.40 -21.88 -1.18
CA PHE A 346 2.40 -21.57 -0.15
C PHE A 346 2.58 -22.78 0.79
N PRO A 347 3.12 -23.92 0.33
CA PRO A 347 3.22 -25.15 1.12
C PRO A 347 4.09 -25.01 2.36
N ASN A 348 5.03 -24.05 2.33
CA ASN A 348 5.98 -23.76 3.41
C ASN A 348 5.56 -22.51 4.21
N SER A 349 4.27 -22.11 4.15
CA SER A 349 3.72 -21.07 5.03
C SER A 349 3.73 -21.52 6.49
N MET A 350 3.75 -20.56 7.39
CA MET A 350 3.72 -20.77 8.83
C MET A 350 2.60 -21.72 9.26
N ALA A 351 1.38 -21.45 8.80
CA ALA A 351 0.22 -22.23 9.18
C ALA A 351 0.29 -23.69 8.66
N HIS A 352 0.68 -23.91 7.41
CA HIS A 352 0.85 -25.27 6.87
C HIS A 352 1.88 -26.07 7.69
N ILE A 353 3.00 -25.46 8.05
CA ILE A 353 4.07 -26.14 8.82
C ILE A 353 3.56 -26.55 10.20
N PHE A 354 2.97 -25.62 10.97
CA PHE A 354 2.51 -25.94 12.32
C PHE A 354 1.31 -26.87 12.33
N LYS A 355 0.38 -26.75 11.37
CA LYS A 355 -0.73 -27.68 11.20
C LYS A 355 -0.26 -29.11 10.93
N ASN A 356 0.78 -29.28 10.11
CA ASN A 356 1.39 -30.60 9.86
C ASN A 356 2.05 -31.19 11.12
N LEU A 357 2.34 -30.37 12.13
CA LEU A 357 2.82 -30.79 13.45
C LEU A 357 1.70 -31.04 14.46
N GLY A 358 0.44 -30.91 14.04
CA GLY A 358 -0.72 -31.15 14.88
C GLY A 358 -1.18 -29.95 15.71
N TYR A 359 -0.74 -28.74 15.41
CA TYR A 359 -1.24 -27.53 16.04
C TYR A 359 -2.58 -27.14 15.40
N SER A 360 -3.52 -26.60 16.19
CA SER A 360 -4.61 -25.79 15.65
C SER A 360 -4.08 -24.41 15.28
N VAL A 361 -4.49 -23.87 14.14
CA VAL A 361 -3.93 -22.62 13.62
C VAL A 361 -5.06 -21.65 13.24
N ASN A 362 -5.24 -20.57 14.00
CA ASN A 362 -6.30 -19.61 13.80
C ASN A 362 -5.78 -18.17 13.72
N ALA A 363 -6.53 -17.31 13.05
CA ALA A 363 -6.24 -15.88 13.00
C ALA A 363 -7.40 -15.06 13.55
N PHE A 364 -7.07 -13.95 14.22
CA PHE A 364 -8.00 -13.11 14.95
C PHE A 364 -7.74 -11.63 14.66
N HIS A 365 -8.82 -10.91 14.38
CA HIS A 365 -8.76 -9.48 14.14
C HIS A 365 -10.11 -8.83 14.51
N MET A 366 -10.10 -7.56 14.90
CA MET A 366 -11.36 -6.86 15.13
C MET A 366 -12.12 -6.61 13.82
N ASN A 367 -11.41 -6.38 12.71
CA ASN A 367 -11.99 -6.01 11.42
C ASN A 367 -12.40 -7.23 10.59
N SER A 368 -13.18 -6.97 9.53
CA SER A 368 -13.71 -8.00 8.64
C SER A 368 -12.63 -8.78 7.89
N GLY A 369 -12.87 -10.09 7.74
CA GLY A 369 -12.09 -10.96 6.89
C GLY A 369 -12.21 -10.69 5.40
N GLU A 370 -13.19 -9.87 4.98
CA GLU A 370 -13.33 -9.43 3.59
C GLU A 370 -12.28 -8.38 3.22
N TYR A 371 -11.88 -7.53 4.17
CA TYR A 371 -10.88 -6.51 3.93
C TYR A 371 -9.52 -7.13 3.62
N TYR A 372 -8.90 -6.75 2.50
CA TYR A 372 -7.70 -7.37 1.91
C TYR A 372 -7.88 -8.86 1.54
N SER A 373 -9.12 -9.34 1.38
CA SER A 373 -9.37 -10.78 1.20
C SER A 373 -8.67 -11.64 2.27
N ARG A 374 -8.58 -11.15 3.51
CA ARG A 374 -7.84 -11.80 4.59
C ARG A 374 -8.30 -13.23 4.81
N LYS A 375 -9.60 -13.45 4.99
CA LYS A 375 -10.15 -14.80 5.21
C LYS A 375 -9.73 -15.78 4.13
N VAL A 376 -9.79 -15.36 2.85
CA VAL A 376 -9.40 -16.22 1.71
C VAL A 376 -7.90 -16.50 1.73
N ASN A 377 -7.07 -15.48 1.96
CA ASN A 377 -5.61 -15.64 2.03
C ASN A 377 -5.17 -16.53 3.19
N TYR A 378 -5.71 -16.31 4.39
CA TYR A 378 -5.35 -17.09 5.57
C TYR A 378 -5.73 -18.57 5.42
N LEU A 379 -6.93 -18.88 4.93
CA LEU A 379 -7.32 -20.25 4.62
C LEU A 379 -6.41 -20.88 3.55
N ASN A 380 -6.02 -20.10 2.55
CA ASN A 380 -5.07 -20.55 1.52
C ASN A 380 -3.66 -20.81 2.07
N TRP A 381 -3.23 -20.07 3.12
CA TRP A 381 -1.97 -20.31 3.81
C TRP A 381 -2.01 -21.49 4.80
N GLY A 382 -3.18 -22.13 4.97
CA GLY A 382 -3.33 -23.33 5.78
C GLY A 382 -3.98 -23.11 7.14
N TYR A 383 -4.43 -21.91 7.48
CA TYR A 383 -5.18 -21.66 8.71
C TYR A 383 -6.46 -22.49 8.76
N ASP A 384 -6.85 -22.92 9.96
CA ASP A 384 -8.13 -23.57 10.17
C ASP A 384 -9.26 -22.57 10.04
N ASN A 385 -9.10 -21.40 10.65
CA ASN A 385 -10.10 -20.32 10.58
C ASN A 385 -9.44 -18.93 10.59
N TYR A 386 -10.18 -17.96 10.06
CA TYR A 386 -9.99 -16.53 10.29
C TYR A 386 -11.23 -15.97 10.93
N TYR A 387 -11.07 -15.38 12.11
CA TYR A 387 -12.14 -14.80 12.89
C TYR A 387 -12.03 -13.27 12.91
N GLY A 388 -13.02 -12.59 12.30
CA GLY A 388 -13.21 -11.15 12.37
C GLY A 388 -14.26 -10.85 13.43
N LEU A 389 -13.95 -10.02 14.45
CA LEU A 389 -14.89 -9.70 15.52
C LEU A 389 -16.19 -9.10 14.96
N ILE A 390 -16.09 -8.13 14.06
CA ILE A 390 -17.25 -7.48 13.45
C ILE A 390 -18.00 -8.35 12.44
N ASP A 391 -17.40 -9.46 11.95
CA ASP A 391 -18.10 -10.43 11.11
C ASP A 391 -18.99 -11.37 11.94
N MET A 392 -18.65 -11.59 13.20
CA MET A 392 -19.32 -12.54 14.07
C MET A 392 -20.40 -11.91 14.94
N PHE A 393 -20.25 -10.62 15.26
CA PHE A 393 -21.14 -9.92 16.17
C PHE A 393 -21.76 -8.69 15.49
N ASP A 394 -23.02 -8.40 15.80
CA ASP A 394 -23.78 -7.32 15.17
C ASP A 394 -23.41 -5.95 15.77
N TYR A 395 -22.36 -5.34 15.26
CA TYR A 395 -21.92 -3.98 15.58
C TYR A 395 -22.45 -2.96 14.56
N LYS A 396 -23.77 -2.98 14.29
CA LYS A 396 -24.41 -2.23 13.19
C LYS A 396 -24.09 -0.74 13.12
N ASP A 397 -23.83 -0.14 14.26
CA ASP A 397 -23.55 1.29 14.37
C ASP A 397 -22.06 1.62 14.45
N LYS A 398 -21.17 0.62 14.40
CA LYS A 398 -19.73 0.77 14.56
C LYS A 398 -19.02 0.15 13.37
N SER A 399 -18.12 0.92 12.77
CA SER A 399 -17.26 0.43 11.68
C SER A 399 -16.04 -0.31 12.21
N TYR A 400 -15.76 -0.26 13.51
CA TYR A 400 -14.65 -0.92 14.20
C TYR A 400 -14.88 -0.90 15.71
N GLU A 401 -14.21 -1.80 16.41
CA GLU A 401 -14.19 -1.90 17.87
C GLU A 401 -12.78 -1.70 18.40
N LEU A 402 -12.63 -1.55 19.72
CA LEU A 402 -11.33 -1.44 20.36
C LEU A 402 -10.67 -2.82 20.48
N ASP A 403 -9.35 -2.89 20.48
CA ASP A 403 -8.60 -4.16 20.57
C ASP A 403 -8.93 -4.95 21.83
N ARG A 404 -9.27 -4.27 22.95
CA ARG A 404 -9.69 -4.93 24.19
C ARG A 404 -10.86 -5.91 24.00
N GLU A 405 -11.72 -5.64 23.03
CA GLU A 405 -12.91 -6.47 22.77
C GLU A 405 -12.54 -7.86 22.23
N LEU A 406 -11.35 -8.03 21.65
CA LEU A 406 -10.86 -9.35 21.28
C LEU A 406 -10.77 -10.30 22.47
N ILE A 407 -10.53 -9.76 23.67
CA ILE A 407 -10.36 -10.55 24.90
C ILE A 407 -11.61 -10.44 25.80
N LEU A 408 -12.19 -9.25 25.94
CA LEU A 408 -13.35 -9.01 26.80
C LEU A 408 -14.63 -9.66 26.26
N ASN A 409 -14.78 -9.82 24.95
CA ASN A 409 -15.86 -10.59 24.38
C ASN A 409 -15.59 -12.09 24.63
N GLU A 410 -16.25 -12.66 25.63
CA GLU A 410 -16.02 -14.05 26.05
C GLU A 410 -16.28 -15.08 24.94
N ASP A 411 -17.27 -14.85 24.09
CA ASP A 411 -17.60 -15.78 23.00
C ASP A 411 -16.54 -15.74 21.90
N PHE A 412 -15.91 -14.60 21.70
CA PHE A 412 -14.79 -14.46 20.77
C PHE A 412 -13.48 -15.01 21.37
N SER A 413 -13.15 -14.63 22.59
CA SER A 413 -11.90 -15.05 23.24
C SER A 413 -11.82 -16.57 23.53
N LYS A 414 -12.95 -17.27 23.66
CA LYS A 414 -12.99 -18.74 23.75
C LYS A 414 -12.44 -19.44 22.50
N LEU A 415 -12.46 -18.77 21.34
CA LEU A 415 -11.95 -19.34 20.09
C LEU A 415 -10.41 -19.33 20.00
N MET A 416 -9.75 -18.50 20.83
CA MET A 416 -8.29 -18.37 20.84
C MET A 416 -7.58 -19.48 21.59
N PHE A 417 -8.24 -20.11 22.56
CA PHE A 417 -7.60 -21.01 23.51
C PHE A 417 -8.30 -22.36 23.49
N PRO A 418 -7.87 -23.32 22.65
CA PRO A 418 -8.47 -24.66 22.61
C PRO A 418 -8.28 -25.39 23.93
N ASP A 419 -9.25 -26.23 24.30
CA ASP A 419 -9.21 -27.01 25.55
C ASP A 419 -8.13 -28.08 25.55
N GLU A 420 -7.73 -28.56 24.37
CA GLU A 420 -6.69 -29.60 24.20
C GLU A 420 -5.77 -29.30 23.02
N GLY A 421 -4.53 -29.74 23.12
CA GLY A 421 -3.52 -29.63 22.05
C GLY A 421 -2.79 -28.29 22.04
N ASN A 422 -1.79 -28.21 21.19
CA ASN A 422 -1.03 -26.98 20.99
C ASN A 422 -1.70 -26.10 19.92
N PHE A 423 -1.53 -24.80 20.05
CA PHE A 423 -2.13 -23.83 19.12
C PHE A 423 -1.12 -22.81 18.60
N VAL A 424 -1.46 -22.26 17.45
CA VAL A 424 -0.87 -21.05 16.87
C VAL A 424 -1.99 -20.06 16.63
N ASP A 425 -1.98 -18.96 17.34
CA ASP A 425 -2.90 -17.86 17.14
C ASP A 425 -2.18 -16.66 16.51
N TYR A 426 -2.73 -16.13 15.45
CA TYR A 426 -2.23 -14.92 14.81
C TYR A 426 -3.18 -13.78 15.06
N ILE A 427 -2.79 -12.88 15.96
CA ILE A 427 -3.61 -11.77 16.41
C ILE A 427 -3.13 -10.49 15.73
N ILE A 428 -4.04 -9.82 15.02
CA ILE A 428 -3.79 -8.54 14.37
C ILE A 428 -4.50 -7.46 15.18
N THR A 429 -3.76 -6.49 15.72
CA THR A 429 -4.35 -5.35 16.42
C THR A 429 -4.84 -4.28 15.45
N TYR A 430 -5.61 -3.31 15.94
CA TYR A 430 -6.17 -2.25 15.14
C TYR A 430 -6.17 -0.88 15.83
N SER A 431 -6.25 -0.84 17.16
CA SER A 431 -6.55 0.41 17.88
C SER A 431 -5.54 1.52 17.64
N ALA A 432 -4.29 1.21 17.28
CA ALA A 432 -3.30 2.21 16.91
C ALA A 432 -3.32 2.62 15.43
N HIS A 433 -4.38 2.23 14.67
CA HIS A 433 -4.58 2.63 13.28
C HIS A 433 -5.01 4.11 13.16
N MET A 434 -4.56 4.78 12.09
CA MET A 434 -5.02 6.14 11.77
C MET A 434 -6.57 6.23 11.69
N PRO A 435 -7.19 7.40 11.90
CA PRO A 435 -6.61 8.72 12.04
C PRO A 435 -6.23 9.06 13.49
N PHE A 436 -5.18 9.89 13.65
CA PHE A 436 -4.71 10.35 14.97
C PHE A 436 -5.35 11.69 15.35
N THR A 437 -6.67 11.68 15.57
CA THR A 437 -7.45 12.87 15.96
C THR A 437 -8.63 12.47 16.82
N ASN A 438 -8.92 13.26 17.86
CA ASN A 438 -10.08 13.02 18.73
C ASN A 438 -11.41 13.54 18.16
N THR A 439 -11.45 13.91 16.87
CA THR A 439 -12.70 14.26 16.17
C THR A 439 -13.34 13.07 15.46
N LYS A 440 -12.56 12.00 15.18
CA LYS A 440 -13.02 10.77 14.50
C LYS A 440 -12.12 9.58 14.86
N GLY A 441 -12.55 8.37 14.53
CA GLY A 441 -11.74 7.17 14.71
C GLY A 441 -11.58 6.73 16.16
N VAL A 442 -10.57 5.87 16.40
CA VAL A 442 -10.31 5.27 17.71
C VAL A 442 -10.00 6.32 18.78
N CYS A 443 -9.16 7.32 18.45
CA CYS A 443 -8.84 8.39 19.40
C CYS A 443 -10.11 9.12 19.92
N LYS A 444 -11.11 9.34 19.05
CA LYS A 444 -12.41 9.90 19.46
C LYS A 444 -13.15 8.99 20.42
N MET A 445 -13.17 7.69 20.17
CA MET A 445 -13.83 6.73 21.05
C MET A 445 -13.22 6.79 22.46
N LEU A 446 -11.90 6.69 22.54
CA LEU A 446 -11.15 6.77 23.79
C LEU A 446 -11.29 8.12 24.50
N TYR A 447 -11.32 9.22 23.74
CA TYR A 447 -11.57 10.56 24.26
C TYR A 447 -12.96 10.68 24.89
N ASN A 448 -13.98 10.16 24.22
CA ASN A 448 -15.35 10.18 24.74
C ASN A 448 -15.46 9.34 26.03
N GLU A 449 -14.88 8.13 26.08
CA GLU A 449 -14.86 7.31 27.29
C GLU A 449 -14.26 8.04 28.49
N ASP A 450 -13.17 8.82 28.28
CA ASP A 450 -12.58 9.56 29.39
C ASP A 450 -13.40 10.79 29.79
N VAL A 451 -14.04 11.46 28.82
CA VAL A 451 -14.97 12.55 29.11
C VAL A 451 -16.14 12.03 29.93
N ASP A 452 -16.72 10.88 29.56
CA ASP A 452 -17.84 10.25 30.26
C ASP A 452 -17.44 9.86 31.68
N LYS A 453 -16.29 9.19 31.88
CA LYS A 453 -15.75 8.85 33.20
C LYS A 453 -15.56 10.10 34.07
N LYS A 454 -14.99 11.16 33.50
CA LYS A 454 -14.75 12.41 34.20
C LYS A 454 -16.06 13.09 34.62
N ILE A 455 -17.07 13.05 33.76
CA ILE A 455 -18.42 13.53 34.08
C ILE A 455 -19.05 12.69 35.22
N GLU A 456 -18.93 11.36 35.18
CA GLU A 456 -19.39 10.47 36.23
C GLU A 456 -18.69 10.76 37.58
N GLU A 457 -17.36 10.90 37.56
CA GLU A 457 -16.59 11.24 38.77
C GLU A 457 -17.03 12.59 39.35
N MET A 458 -17.19 13.62 38.51
CA MET A 458 -17.63 14.95 38.95
C MET A 458 -19.05 14.96 39.50
N ASN A 459 -19.92 14.09 38.96
CA ASN A 459 -21.31 13.96 39.38
C ASN A 459 -21.51 13.01 40.55
N SER A 460 -20.51 12.24 40.96
CA SER A 460 -20.63 11.21 42.02
C SER A 460 -21.03 11.76 43.36
N GLU A 461 -20.72 13.03 43.66
CA GLU A 461 -21.07 13.72 44.90
C GLU A 461 -22.27 14.70 44.78
N ILE A 462 -22.89 14.79 43.59
CA ILE A 462 -24.01 15.71 43.31
C ILE A 462 -25.32 14.94 43.42
N GLU A 463 -26.09 15.23 44.49
CA GLU A 463 -27.39 14.60 44.74
C GLU A 463 -28.52 15.16 43.86
N ASN A 464 -28.41 16.46 43.49
CA ASN A 464 -29.44 17.15 42.71
C ASN A 464 -29.24 16.91 41.21
N GLU A 465 -30.17 16.20 40.55
CA GLU A 465 -30.12 15.88 39.11
C GLU A 465 -30.02 17.13 38.20
N ASP A 466 -30.59 18.27 38.60
CA ASP A 466 -30.57 19.52 37.82
C ASP A 466 -29.18 20.22 37.85
N GLU A 467 -28.35 19.87 38.82
CA GLU A 467 -26.99 20.42 39.00
C GLU A 467 -25.92 19.54 38.36
N LYS A 468 -26.26 18.33 37.90
CA LYS A 468 -25.31 17.42 37.26
C LYS A 468 -24.76 17.99 35.98
N ILE A 469 -23.45 17.83 35.81
CA ILE A 469 -22.71 18.18 34.61
C ILE A 469 -23.09 17.22 33.50
N LYS A 470 -23.52 17.73 32.35
CA LYS A 470 -23.95 16.93 31.18
C LYS A 470 -22.95 16.88 30.07
N SER A 471 -21.98 17.80 30.04
CA SER A 471 -20.91 17.86 29.03
C SER A 471 -19.72 18.64 29.55
N LEU A 472 -18.55 18.34 29.02
CA LEU A 472 -17.35 19.14 29.19
C LEU A 472 -17.00 19.84 27.87
N ASP A 473 -16.25 20.92 27.97
CA ASP A 473 -15.74 21.61 26.76
C ASP A 473 -14.83 20.67 25.97
N PHE A 474 -14.98 20.66 24.65
CA PHE A 474 -14.12 19.88 23.78
C PHE A 474 -12.68 20.47 23.79
N VAL A 475 -11.71 19.60 24.02
CA VAL A 475 -10.29 19.93 23.94
C VAL A 475 -9.68 19.14 22.79
N GLU A 476 -9.17 19.83 21.78
CA GLU A 476 -8.49 19.21 20.65
C GLU A 476 -7.16 18.61 21.11
N MET A 477 -6.89 17.38 20.68
CA MET A 477 -5.66 16.64 20.95
C MET A 477 -4.73 16.70 19.74
N SER A 478 -3.42 16.76 19.99
CA SER A 478 -2.42 16.60 18.94
C SER A 478 -2.39 15.17 18.39
N GLU A 479 -1.83 14.99 17.19
CA GLU A 479 -1.64 13.64 16.62
C GLU A 479 -0.74 12.77 17.51
N GLU A 480 0.30 13.36 18.14
CA GLU A 480 1.18 12.64 19.06
C GLU A 480 0.41 12.11 20.28
N GLU A 481 -0.44 12.94 20.91
CA GLU A 481 -1.27 12.53 22.04
C GLU A 481 -2.27 11.43 21.64
N CYS A 482 -2.91 11.55 20.48
CA CYS A 482 -3.79 10.52 19.95
C CYS A 482 -3.04 9.21 19.70
N ALA A 483 -1.88 9.23 19.06
CA ALA A 483 -1.07 8.05 18.80
C ALA A 483 -0.67 7.33 20.10
N ARG A 484 -0.23 8.06 21.12
CA ARG A 484 0.08 7.50 22.46
C ARG A 484 -1.15 6.87 23.12
N ARG A 485 -2.29 7.53 23.01
CA ARG A 485 -3.54 7.05 23.59
C ARG A 485 -4.04 5.77 22.93
N GLN A 486 -3.94 5.71 21.60
CA GLN A 486 -4.28 4.53 20.82
C GLN A 486 -3.33 3.35 21.11
N ALA A 487 -2.03 3.65 21.30
CA ALA A 487 -1.06 2.64 21.72
C ALA A 487 -1.34 2.09 23.13
N LYS A 488 -1.79 2.93 24.08
CA LYS A 488 -2.25 2.51 25.43
C LYS A 488 -3.40 1.51 25.36
N GLU A 489 -4.31 1.70 24.42
CA GLU A 489 -5.43 0.76 24.19
C GLU A 489 -4.93 -0.61 23.72
N THR A 490 -4.00 -0.62 22.75
CA THR A 490 -3.38 -1.87 22.29
C THR A 490 -2.63 -2.55 23.45
N ASP A 491 -1.86 -1.81 24.27
CA ASP A 491 -1.17 -2.35 25.43
C ASP A 491 -2.13 -2.92 26.49
N TYR A 492 -3.28 -2.27 26.68
CA TYR A 492 -4.31 -2.77 27.58
C TYR A 492 -4.89 -4.12 27.10
N MET A 493 -5.15 -4.25 25.80
CA MET A 493 -5.53 -5.55 25.23
C MET A 493 -4.46 -6.62 25.48
N VAL A 494 -3.18 -6.28 25.31
CA VAL A 494 -2.09 -7.23 25.58
C VAL A 494 -2.05 -7.62 27.04
N SER A 495 -2.30 -6.71 27.97
CA SER A 495 -2.37 -7.04 29.39
C SER A 495 -3.52 -8.02 29.69
N LEU A 496 -4.71 -7.80 29.11
CA LEU A 496 -5.84 -8.71 29.22
C LEU A 496 -5.54 -10.09 28.61
N LEU A 497 -4.81 -10.15 27.49
CA LEU A 497 -4.36 -11.40 26.87
C LEU A 497 -3.46 -12.20 27.83
N LEU A 498 -2.48 -11.54 28.47
CA LEU A 498 -1.61 -12.21 29.45
C LEU A 498 -2.39 -12.70 30.68
N ASP A 499 -3.35 -11.91 31.17
CA ASP A 499 -4.22 -12.31 32.29
C ASP A 499 -5.08 -13.51 31.91
N LYS A 500 -5.62 -13.55 30.68
CA LYS A 500 -6.42 -14.67 30.20
C LYS A 500 -5.59 -15.96 30.02
N LEU A 501 -4.36 -15.83 29.52
CA LEU A 501 -3.41 -16.95 29.46
C LEU A 501 -3.07 -17.48 30.86
N ARG A 502 -2.93 -16.59 31.84
CA ARG A 502 -2.67 -16.97 33.25
C ARG A 502 -3.88 -17.66 33.87
N GLU A 503 -5.09 -17.12 33.63
CA GLU A 503 -6.36 -17.73 34.10
C GLU A 503 -6.54 -19.17 33.58
N LYS A 504 -6.07 -19.44 32.37
CA LYS A 504 -6.16 -20.75 31.73
C LYS A 504 -4.95 -21.67 31.94
N ASP A 505 -4.00 -21.31 32.78
CA ASP A 505 -2.74 -22.03 33.00
C ASP A 505 -1.90 -22.26 31.72
N LEU A 506 -2.01 -21.36 30.74
CA LEU A 506 -1.33 -21.43 29.45
C LEU A 506 -0.10 -20.52 29.35
N LEU A 507 0.06 -19.55 30.27
CA LEU A 507 1.10 -18.51 30.17
C LEU A 507 2.50 -19.09 30.10
N ASP A 508 2.81 -20.06 30.99
CA ASP A 508 4.11 -20.71 31.10
C ASP A 508 4.48 -21.56 29.87
N ASN A 509 3.49 -21.92 29.06
CA ASN A 509 3.67 -22.75 27.87
C ASN A 509 3.36 -22.00 26.56
N THR A 510 3.30 -20.67 26.59
CA THR A 510 3.01 -19.86 25.42
C THR A 510 4.17 -18.92 25.09
N VAL A 511 4.57 -18.90 23.82
CA VAL A 511 5.56 -17.98 23.27
C VAL A 511 4.82 -16.89 22.51
N ILE A 512 5.12 -15.62 22.76
CA ILE A 512 4.56 -14.48 22.05
C ILE A 512 5.64 -13.91 21.12
N VAL A 513 5.35 -13.87 19.83
CA VAL A 513 6.16 -13.29 18.76
C VAL A 513 5.51 -11.96 18.38
N ALA A 514 5.99 -10.86 19.00
CA ALA A 514 5.41 -9.55 18.82
C ALA A 514 6.27 -8.70 17.88
N TYR A 515 5.62 -8.08 16.90
CA TYR A 515 6.28 -7.18 15.95
C TYR A 515 5.29 -6.13 15.42
N ALA A 516 5.79 -4.94 15.11
CA ALA A 516 4.97 -3.94 14.44
C ALA A 516 4.91 -4.19 12.93
N ASP A 517 3.77 -3.91 12.34
CA ASP A 517 3.55 -4.06 10.91
C ASP A 517 4.29 -3.00 10.09
N HIS A 518 4.29 -1.74 10.52
CA HIS A 518 5.00 -0.63 9.90
C HIS A 518 5.24 0.51 10.91
N TYR A 519 6.05 1.50 10.53
CA TYR A 519 6.14 2.75 11.27
C TYR A 519 4.91 3.63 11.01
N LEU A 520 4.71 4.67 11.80
CA LEU A 520 3.53 5.54 11.69
C LEU A 520 3.61 6.51 10.49
N TYR A 521 3.68 5.95 9.27
CA TYR A 521 3.75 6.73 8.03
C TYR A 521 2.51 7.59 7.75
N THR A 522 1.41 7.33 8.43
CA THR A 522 0.12 8.01 8.25
C THR A 522 -0.05 9.24 9.13
N ILE A 523 0.91 9.56 10.00
CA ILE A 523 0.95 10.84 10.74
C ILE A 523 1.10 11.99 9.73
N GLU A 524 0.22 12.99 9.83
CA GLU A 524 0.23 14.17 8.95
C GLU A 524 1.30 15.17 9.40
N ASP A 525 1.47 15.37 10.71
CA ASP A 525 2.53 16.21 11.28
C ASP A 525 3.90 15.49 11.23
N GLN A 526 4.62 15.71 10.14
CA GLN A 526 5.94 15.11 9.92
C GLN A 526 7.00 15.53 10.95
N SER A 527 6.76 16.58 11.75
CA SER A 527 7.67 16.97 12.82
C SER A 527 7.73 15.92 13.94
N ILE A 528 6.67 15.14 14.14
CA ILE A 528 6.63 14.02 15.08
C ILE A 528 7.60 12.92 14.63
N LEU A 529 7.55 12.54 13.35
CA LEU A 529 8.47 11.54 12.79
C LEU A 529 9.92 12.04 12.85
N ALA A 530 10.16 13.28 12.48
CA ALA A 530 11.50 13.89 12.58
C ALA A 530 12.06 13.87 14.02
N LYS A 531 11.18 14.10 15.02
CA LYS A 531 11.55 14.07 16.45
C LYS A 531 11.99 12.68 16.92
N TYR A 532 11.33 11.60 16.45
CA TYR A 532 11.51 10.25 17.01
C TYR A 532 12.31 9.30 16.12
N LYS A 533 12.40 9.56 14.82
CA LYS A 533 13.05 8.67 13.87
C LYS A 533 14.44 9.14 13.44
N GLU A 534 14.74 10.43 13.53
CA GLU A 534 16.05 11.05 13.26
C GLU A 534 16.67 10.62 11.90
N THR A 535 15.85 10.30 10.90
CA THR A 535 16.30 9.89 9.56
C THR A 535 15.29 10.26 8.49
N ASP A 536 15.79 10.59 7.30
CA ASP A 536 15.03 10.92 6.08
C ASP A 536 15.09 9.80 5.01
N ASN A 537 15.69 8.66 5.33
CA ASN A 537 15.82 7.51 4.45
C ASN A 537 14.99 6.31 4.95
N ASN A 538 15.10 5.16 4.28
CA ASN A 538 14.32 3.96 4.61
C ASN A 538 14.63 3.36 6.00
N LEU A 539 15.66 3.82 6.71
CA LEU A 539 15.87 3.43 8.10
C LEU A 539 14.76 3.93 9.04
N ILE A 540 13.89 4.82 8.57
CA ILE A 540 12.63 5.18 9.25
C ILE A 540 11.74 3.96 9.54
N ASN A 541 11.88 2.87 8.76
CA ASN A 541 11.16 1.62 8.96
C ASN A 541 11.62 0.80 10.17
N ASN A 542 12.53 1.32 11.00
CA ASN A 542 12.96 0.66 12.23
C ASN A 542 11.81 0.57 13.24
N THR A 543 11.32 -0.64 13.53
CA THR A 543 10.13 -0.93 14.33
C THR A 543 10.40 -1.97 15.40
N PRO A 544 9.53 -2.13 16.42
CA PRO A 544 9.68 -3.18 17.44
C PRO A 544 9.56 -4.58 16.84
N PHE A 545 10.44 -5.47 17.32
CA PHE A 545 10.31 -6.93 17.18
C PHE A 545 10.96 -7.61 18.37
N PHE A 546 10.20 -8.49 19.03
CA PHE A 546 10.73 -9.30 20.13
C PHE A 546 10.00 -10.64 20.24
N ILE A 547 10.68 -11.65 20.82
CA ILE A 547 10.13 -12.97 21.10
C ILE A 547 10.18 -13.17 22.62
N TRP A 548 9.00 -13.25 23.21
CA TRP A 548 8.80 -13.31 24.66
C TRP A 548 8.16 -14.63 25.09
N LYS A 549 8.53 -15.05 26.27
CA LYS A 549 7.87 -16.11 27.05
C LYS A 549 8.01 -15.75 28.51
N ASP A 550 7.04 -16.11 29.34
CA ASP A 550 7.12 -15.82 30.77
C ASP A 550 8.40 -16.38 31.41
N GLY A 551 8.97 -15.62 32.34
CA GLY A 551 10.23 -15.96 33.01
C GLY A 551 11.51 -15.77 32.19
N MET A 552 11.44 -15.27 30.96
CA MET A 552 12.64 -14.99 30.17
C MET A 552 13.43 -13.81 30.72
N LYS A 553 14.76 -13.86 30.54
CA LYS A 553 15.65 -12.71 30.77
C LYS A 553 15.92 -11.98 29.47
N LYS A 554 16.13 -10.66 29.60
CA LYS A 554 16.48 -9.80 28.45
C LYS A 554 17.68 -10.35 27.69
N LYS A 555 17.55 -10.46 26.39
CA LYS A 555 18.63 -10.73 25.45
C LYS A 555 18.50 -9.82 24.25
N THR A 556 19.42 -8.89 24.12
CA THR A 556 19.49 -7.95 23.00
C THR A 556 20.15 -8.61 21.79
N ILE A 557 19.52 -8.51 20.63
CA ILE A 557 20.02 -8.98 19.33
C ILE A 557 20.12 -7.77 18.42
N ASN A 558 21.37 -7.36 18.14
CA ASN A 558 21.65 -6.13 17.39
C ASN A 558 21.85 -6.36 15.88
N LYS A 559 21.77 -7.64 15.42
CA LYS A 559 21.84 -7.92 13.98
C LYS A 559 20.69 -7.25 13.25
N VAL A 560 20.97 -6.68 12.08
CA VAL A 560 19.92 -6.14 11.20
C VAL A 560 18.99 -7.27 10.78
N THR A 561 17.69 -7.05 10.92
CA THR A 561 16.65 -8.02 10.58
C THR A 561 15.46 -7.32 9.94
N SER A 562 14.63 -8.07 9.24
CA SER A 562 13.34 -7.63 8.72
C SER A 562 12.24 -8.66 9.06
N GLN A 563 11.01 -8.35 8.72
CA GLN A 563 9.88 -9.26 8.88
C GLN A 563 10.10 -10.63 8.20
N LEU A 564 10.91 -10.67 7.12
CA LEU A 564 11.28 -11.90 6.42
C LEU A 564 12.14 -12.86 7.27
N ASN A 565 12.78 -12.37 8.33
CA ASN A 565 13.55 -13.21 9.26
C ASN A 565 12.68 -13.85 10.34
N ILE A 566 11.46 -13.37 10.58
CA ILE A 566 10.61 -13.79 11.70
C ILE A 566 10.30 -15.28 11.59
N LEU A 567 9.72 -15.71 10.47
CA LEU A 567 9.32 -17.11 10.29
C LEU A 567 10.51 -18.09 10.39
N PRO A 568 11.62 -17.94 9.65
CA PRO A 568 12.78 -18.83 9.77
C PRO A 568 13.34 -18.88 11.19
N THR A 569 13.37 -17.74 11.90
CA THR A 569 13.84 -17.67 13.29
C THR A 569 12.92 -18.44 14.24
N VAL A 570 11.61 -18.33 14.07
CA VAL A 570 10.62 -19.10 14.85
C VAL A 570 10.74 -20.59 14.56
N LEU A 571 10.85 -20.99 13.30
CA LEU A 571 11.02 -22.41 12.94
C LEU A 571 12.24 -23.03 13.63
N ASN A 572 13.38 -22.34 13.64
CA ASN A 572 14.57 -22.81 14.37
C ASN A 572 14.33 -22.89 15.88
N LEU A 573 13.71 -21.87 16.49
CA LEU A 573 13.40 -21.86 17.92
C LEU A 573 12.48 -23.02 18.33
N PHE A 574 11.60 -23.46 17.43
CA PHE A 574 10.72 -24.61 17.63
C PHE A 574 11.37 -25.96 17.24
N GLY A 575 12.62 -25.95 16.73
CA GLY A 575 13.34 -27.13 16.32
C GLY A 575 12.81 -27.80 15.06
N ILE A 576 12.19 -27.01 14.18
CA ILE A 576 11.62 -27.46 12.92
C ILE A 576 12.72 -27.39 11.85
N ASN A 577 12.99 -28.48 11.18
CA ASN A 577 13.88 -28.48 10.02
C ASN A 577 13.14 -27.95 8.81
N TYR A 578 13.79 -27.09 8.03
CA TYR A 578 13.22 -26.52 6.82
C TYR A 578 14.33 -26.31 5.77
N ASN A 579 13.95 -26.17 4.51
CA ASN A 579 14.86 -25.72 3.46
C ASN A 579 15.04 -24.20 3.56
N GLN A 580 16.27 -23.74 3.87
CA GLN A 580 16.56 -22.29 3.96
C GLN A 580 16.16 -21.54 2.69
N ASN A 581 16.29 -22.20 1.54
CA ASN A 581 15.96 -21.64 0.26
C ASN A 581 14.44 -21.52 0.00
N ASP A 582 13.57 -22.02 0.87
CA ASP A 582 12.12 -21.79 0.75
C ASP A 582 11.72 -20.37 1.12
N TYR A 583 12.61 -19.60 1.72
CA TYR A 583 12.37 -18.22 2.16
C TYR A 583 13.34 -17.24 1.51
N ILE A 584 12.99 -15.95 1.60
CA ILE A 584 13.83 -14.86 1.09
C ILE A 584 14.95 -14.51 2.08
N GLN A 585 14.71 -14.68 3.38
CA GLN A 585 15.68 -14.49 4.45
C GLN A 585 15.79 -15.74 5.32
N THR A 586 16.78 -15.77 6.21
CA THR A 586 17.09 -16.93 7.05
C THR A 586 16.94 -16.63 8.54
N ASP A 587 17.22 -17.61 9.40
CA ASP A 587 17.21 -17.46 10.86
C ASP A 587 18.20 -16.40 11.33
N ALA A 588 17.68 -15.34 11.97
CA ALA A 588 18.49 -14.25 12.51
C ALA A 588 19.37 -14.62 13.69
N LEU A 589 19.10 -15.78 14.33
CA LEU A 589 19.88 -16.32 15.46
C LEU A 589 21.03 -17.23 15.01
N ASP A 590 21.08 -17.56 13.71
CA ASP A 590 22.19 -18.31 13.14
C ASP A 590 23.49 -17.48 13.19
N SER A 591 24.60 -18.16 13.49
CA SER A 591 25.95 -17.55 13.42
C SER A 591 26.30 -17.10 11.99
N ASP A 592 25.86 -17.89 11.02
CA ASP A 592 26.16 -17.69 9.60
C ASP A 592 25.19 -16.71 8.91
N TYR A 593 24.21 -16.17 9.66
CA TYR A 593 23.33 -15.15 9.13
C TYR A 593 24.10 -13.86 8.83
N GLU A 594 24.10 -13.46 7.59
CA GLU A 594 24.61 -12.16 7.13
C GLU A 594 23.52 -11.09 7.27
N PRO A 595 23.69 -10.17 8.25
CA PRO A 595 22.66 -9.16 8.53
C PRO A 595 22.44 -8.23 7.32
N MET A 596 21.21 -8.20 6.81
CA MET A 596 20.84 -7.26 5.75
C MET A 596 19.32 -7.06 5.68
N VAL A 597 18.88 -5.82 5.48
CA VAL A 597 17.53 -5.46 5.07
C VAL A 597 17.59 -4.71 3.74
N PHE A 598 16.64 -4.96 2.87
CA PHE A 598 16.44 -4.20 1.65
C PHE A 598 15.02 -3.61 1.62
N PHE A 599 14.82 -2.58 0.83
CA PHE A 599 13.57 -1.82 0.77
C PHE A 599 12.99 -1.80 -0.65
N SER A 600 11.77 -1.29 -0.79
CA SER A 600 11.03 -1.29 -2.06
C SER A 600 11.69 -0.51 -3.19
N ASP A 601 12.63 0.36 -2.89
CA ASP A 601 13.43 1.13 -3.84
C ASP A 601 14.81 0.51 -4.13
N TYR A 602 15.02 -0.74 -3.74
CA TYR A 602 16.29 -1.47 -3.81
C TYR A 602 17.43 -0.87 -2.98
N SER A 603 17.15 0.10 -2.13
CA SER A 603 18.12 0.48 -1.10
C SER A 603 18.25 -0.65 -0.07
N TRP A 604 19.38 -0.71 0.60
CA TRP A 604 19.63 -1.74 1.61
C TRP A 604 20.54 -1.23 2.74
N TYR A 605 20.50 -1.94 3.85
CA TYR A 605 21.30 -1.66 5.03
C TYR A 605 21.78 -2.96 5.68
N ASP A 606 23.06 -3.05 6.00
CA ASP A 606 23.68 -4.24 6.61
C ASP A 606 24.11 -4.05 8.07
N GLY A 607 23.80 -2.90 8.65
CA GLY A 607 24.22 -2.51 10.00
C GLY A 607 25.48 -1.62 10.00
N ASN A 608 26.18 -1.52 8.90
CA ASN A 608 27.36 -0.68 8.73
C ASN A 608 27.20 0.39 7.67
N ALA A 609 26.66 0.03 6.54
CA ALA A 609 26.47 0.90 5.39
C ALA A 609 25.00 0.93 4.95
N TYR A 610 24.47 2.12 4.68
CA TYR A 610 23.21 2.30 3.97
C TYR A 610 23.52 2.66 2.53
N VAL A 611 23.00 1.86 1.60
CA VAL A 611 23.20 2.00 0.16
C VAL A 611 21.92 2.43 -0.50
N TYR A 612 21.98 3.51 -1.26
CA TYR A 612 20.88 4.02 -2.05
C TYR A 612 21.36 4.29 -3.47
N GLN A 613 20.59 3.85 -4.45
CA GLN A 613 20.92 3.98 -5.88
C GLN A 613 22.27 3.33 -6.28
N GLY A 614 22.64 2.27 -5.58
CA GLY A 614 23.87 1.52 -5.84
C GLY A 614 25.12 2.11 -5.19
N GLU A 615 25.01 3.21 -4.44
CA GLU A 615 26.12 3.89 -3.79
C GLU A 615 25.91 3.99 -2.26
N VAL A 616 27.00 3.94 -1.50
CA VAL A 616 26.96 4.17 -0.04
C VAL A 616 26.64 5.63 0.23
N THR A 617 25.48 5.89 0.81
CA THR A 617 25.03 7.26 1.12
C THR A 617 25.11 7.59 2.61
N ASN A 618 25.22 6.59 3.48
CA ASN A 618 25.38 6.76 4.91
C ASN A 618 26.12 5.57 5.54
N GLY A 619 26.85 5.78 6.63
CA GLY A 619 27.57 4.76 7.35
C GLY A 619 29.03 4.60 6.92
N LYS A 620 29.57 3.38 7.05
CA LYS A 620 30.96 3.08 6.72
C LYS A 620 31.11 2.81 5.21
N SER A 621 32.26 3.22 4.65
CA SER A 621 32.65 2.80 3.30
C SER A 621 32.88 1.28 3.28
N ILE A 622 32.46 0.64 2.21
CA ILE A 622 32.69 -0.77 1.89
C ILE A 622 33.49 -0.84 0.59
N SER A 623 34.16 -1.96 0.31
CA SER A 623 34.88 -2.11 -0.95
C SER A 623 33.94 -2.19 -2.14
N ASP A 624 34.42 -1.81 -3.32
CA ASP A 624 33.63 -1.87 -4.56
C ASP A 624 33.17 -3.31 -4.84
N GLU A 625 34.02 -4.31 -4.57
CA GLU A 625 33.70 -5.74 -4.70
C GLU A 625 32.57 -6.16 -3.76
N GLU A 626 32.62 -5.75 -2.49
CA GLU A 626 31.56 -6.06 -1.51
C GLU A 626 30.24 -5.36 -1.87
N LEU A 627 30.31 -4.12 -2.34
CA LEU A 627 29.16 -3.36 -2.80
C LEU A 627 28.49 -4.04 -3.99
N GLU A 628 29.27 -4.45 -4.99
CA GLU A 628 28.78 -5.15 -6.19
C GLU A 628 28.14 -6.49 -5.80
N ASN A 629 28.78 -7.28 -4.96
CA ASN A 629 28.27 -8.57 -4.49
C ASN A 629 26.94 -8.43 -3.75
N LYS A 630 26.80 -7.45 -2.85
CA LYS A 630 25.55 -7.18 -2.12
C LYS A 630 24.42 -6.66 -3.03
N ASN A 631 24.74 -5.74 -3.95
CA ASN A 631 23.79 -5.28 -4.96
C ASN A 631 23.31 -6.43 -5.85
N TYR A 632 24.21 -7.32 -6.26
CA TYR A 632 23.87 -8.53 -7.02
C TYR A 632 22.99 -9.48 -6.22
N PHE A 633 23.31 -9.73 -4.95
CA PHE A 633 22.52 -10.55 -4.05
C PHE A 633 21.08 -10.02 -3.94
N ILE A 634 20.90 -8.72 -3.66
CA ILE A 634 19.57 -8.07 -3.60
C ILE A 634 18.78 -8.28 -4.90
N THR A 635 19.43 -8.10 -6.03
CA THR A 635 18.82 -8.31 -7.35
C THR A 635 18.34 -9.76 -7.52
N ARG A 636 19.13 -10.74 -7.08
CA ARG A 636 18.79 -12.16 -7.18
C ARG A 636 17.61 -12.55 -6.28
N ILE A 637 17.62 -12.12 -5.00
CA ILE A 637 16.55 -12.49 -4.06
C ILE A 637 15.23 -11.81 -4.41
N THR A 638 15.26 -10.58 -4.92
CA THR A 638 14.07 -9.89 -5.41
C THR A 638 13.53 -10.53 -6.69
N LYS A 639 14.41 -10.93 -7.61
CA LYS A 639 14.02 -11.72 -8.80
C LYS A 639 13.37 -13.04 -8.39
N LYS A 640 13.96 -13.77 -7.44
CA LYS A 640 13.39 -15.01 -6.89
C LYS A 640 11.99 -14.78 -6.34
N ASN A 641 11.81 -13.78 -5.45
CA ASN A 641 10.53 -13.41 -4.88
C ASN A 641 9.48 -13.18 -5.98
N ASP A 642 9.81 -12.30 -6.91
CA ASP A 642 8.87 -11.82 -7.92
C ASP A 642 8.45 -12.93 -8.89
N LEU A 643 9.39 -13.77 -9.32
CA LEU A 643 9.10 -14.89 -10.22
C LEU A 643 8.34 -16.03 -9.52
N THR A 644 8.64 -16.30 -8.23
CA THR A 644 7.91 -17.28 -7.43
C THR A 644 6.43 -16.93 -7.37
N LEU A 645 6.13 -15.67 -7.08
CA LEU A 645 4.76 -15.18 -6.99
C LEU A 645 4.09 -15.10 -8.36
N LYS A 646 4.83 -14.67 -9.39
CA LYS A 646 4.34 -14.50 -10.76
C LYS A 646 3.89 -15.83 -11.38
N PHE A 647 4.69 -16.87 -11.18
CA PHE A 647 4.47 -18.17 -11.80
C PHE A 647 3.72 -19.17 -10.90
N ASP A 648 3.42 -18.79 -9.64
CA ASP A 648 2.89 -19.74 -8.66
C ASP A 648 3.78 -21.01 -8.61
N TYR A 649 5.08 -20.80 -8.39
CA TYR A 649 6.13 -21.81 -8.56
C TYR A 649 5.81 -23.15 -7.85
N PHE A 650 5.26 -23.08 -6.65
CA PHE A 650 4.95 -24.28 -5.87
C PHE A 650 3.71 -25.06 -6.37
N LYS A 651 2.93 -24.51 -7.29
CA LYS A 651 1.81 -25.23 -7.89
C LYS A 651 2.25 -26.42 -8.73
N LYS A 652 3.44 -26.35 -9.34
CA LYS A 652 3.98 -27.38 -10.24
C LYS A 652 4.59 -28.56 -9.51
N ASN A 653 4.91 -28.40 -8.24
CA ASN A 653 5.61 -29.38 -7.41
C ASN A 653 4.64 -30.21 -6.52
N LYS A 654 3.36 -30.30 -6.92
CA LYS A 654 2.34 -31.17 -6.31
C LYS A 654 2.25 -32.51 -7.01
#